data_4bf737d09a36db1f96e95cb8c81ddb30
#
_entry.id   4bf737d09a36db1f96e95cb8c81ddb30
#
_cell.length_a   1.000
_cell.length_b   1.000
_cell.length_c   1.000
_cell.angle_alpha   90.00
_cell.angle_beta   90.00
_cell.angle_gamma   90.00
#
_symmetry.space_group_name_H-M   'P 1'
#
loop_
_entity.id
_entity.type
_entity.pdbx_description
1 polymer ?
#
loop_
_entity_poly.entity_id
_entity_poly.type
_entity_poly.pdbx_seq_one_letter_code
_entity_poly.pdbx_strand_id
1 'polypeptide(L)'
;MIIATIGPGLTGVSGTQVSGEIIISLFDAATGQPTNGNNVTVYFTQNLNGTVIQGQATIAGQTAAVYHGLLSDSNPLHPYITKFQIDSVSPAPDPAPPVNQCDLVINYINVDNPESAPGAADGQITVSAGSSYGPIMYSLDEVSFQSSPIFTGLTGGVKVVYASDANGCSTTSVITVPVLSNLLVSDPSVSLTGGNVSRWNAAFNPVIFTYLRKDFEVTAVTLDTLSGNAAVSVSCDTSAIAIAIAANNQELVNAAALNVVLINNKPVYVYLNAGVYIGTFKVNSVNTSGDIVISTPYVSAATGYININLLRPYYQVRTQITYQDTISGQANKIISTNRPNNTGLVKSDISNFLQSLLRAKDGSNFTQINYRDANLSASYQIAYAEYWDGKLSSSQTLSYIPIPNPYYVLYAAKQLGDKYGGNLAAYVPFRSVTDNSQLARWATDFAEPAYSNGYPFDIGFIYSDDLVGLQLYCTLTPLDINRNPLPGGPQTSYLLNDDSSWLLNQDGSKLVIANQSSFSMPVPAQLGLNRLLINANFDSDVYYFTLTLNYNDSEDVAHTVTQTQTVRIDDAVDEQSVYLRWIGLSGCWNYYRFVYNQEVSLDVQNAVIIKNYVSDWENQDGIEEVIGKSAGQKIKVMAEDLSVADIKGLQSIKYSPKVQMLVNRNPVKWQTIVLNTATFTEYETLNGHAPFSVTFNLPSINIQTQ
;
A
#
# COMPACT_ATOMS: atom_id res chain seq x y z
N MET A 1 14.12 -42.69 1.31
CA MET A 1 12.71 -42.23 1.37
C MET A 1 12.29 -41.91 -0.04
N ILE A 2 11.12 -42.37 -0.46
CA ILE A 2 10.58 -42.01 -1.78
C ILE A 2 9.65 -40.82 -1.59
N ILE A 3 9.89 -39.78 -2.35
CA ILE A 3 8.99 -38.63 -2.48
C ILE A 3 8.32 -38.68 -3.84
N ALA A 4 7.13 -38.15 -3.93
CA ALA A 4 6.41 -38.06 -5.17
C ALA A 4 6.18 -36.60 -5.54
N THR A 5 6.24 -36.29 -6.82
CA THR A 5 5.80 -35.02 -7.39
C THR A 5 4.66 -35.27 -8.34
N ILE A 6 3.76 -34.30 -8.46
CA ILE A 6 2.61 -34.39 -9.33
C ILE A 6 2.52 -33.14 -10.20
N GLY A 7 2.18 -33.33 -11.47
CA GLY A 7 2.01 -32.23 -12.41
C GLY A 7 1.20 -32.62 -13.63
N PRO A 8 0.77 -31.66 -14.45
CA PRO A 8 0.06 -31.94 -15.69
C PRO A 8 0.98 -32.62 -16.70
N GLY A 9 0.48 -33.68 -17.32
CA GLY A 9 1.11 -34.32 -18.46
C GLY A 9 0.82 -33.53 -19.73
N LEU A 10 1.86 -33.03 -20.37
CA LEU A 10 1.76 -32.35 -21.66
C LEU A 10 1.81 -33.37 -22.78
N THR A 11 0.70 -33.97 -23.13
CA THR A 11 0.60 -34.78 -24.37
C THR A 11 -0.31 -34.08 -25.36
N GLY A 12 0.31 -33.52 -26.41
CA GLY A 12 -0.39 -33.03 -27.60
C GLY A 12 -1.03 -31.65 -27.42
N VAL A 13 -0.23 -30.61 -27.56
CA VAL A 13 -0.73 -29.25 -27.77
C VAL A 13 -1.18 -29.11 -29.22
N SER A 14 -2.43 -29.37 -29.47
CA SER A 14 -3.11 -28.80 -30.62
C SER A 14 -4.13 -27.81 -30.09
N GLY A 15 -3.71 -26.55 -29.99
CA GLY A 15 -4.52 -25.38 -29.70
C GLY A 15 -5.60 -25.61 -28.64
N THR A 16 -5.32 -25.34 -27.38
CA THR A 16 -6.28 -25.03 -26.32
C THR A 16 -6.91 -26.16 -25.49
N GLN A 17 -6.61 -27.42 -25.70
CA GLN A 17 -7.04 -28.49 -24.77
C GLN A 17 -5.83 -29.22 -24.19
N VAL A 18 -5.64 -29.06 -22.88
CA VAL A 18 -4.74 -29.93 -22.12
C VAL A 18 -5.43 -31.27 -21.97
N SER A 19 -4.77 -32.38 -22.36
CA SER A 19 -5.32 -33.71 -22.13
C SER A 19 -5.52 -33.94 -20.63
N GLY A 20 -6.54 -34.68 -20.23
CA GLY A 20 -6.84 -35.00 -18.85
C GLY A 20 -5.83 -35.90 -18.14
N GLU A 21 -4.53 -35.74 -18.41
CA GLU A 21 -3.47 -36.59 -17.87
C GLU A 21 -2.69 -35.88 -16.75
N ILE A 22 -2.40 -36.64 -15.70
CA ILE A 22 -1.57 -36.23 -14.58
C ILE A 22 -0.37 -37.15 -14.52
N ILE A 23 0.83 -36.63 -14.50
CA ILE A 23 2.07 -37.40 -14.33
C ILE A 23 2.49 -37.33 -12.87
N ILE A 24 2.65 -38.52 -12.27
CA ILE A 24 3.19 -38.66 -10.91
C ILE A 24 4.57 -39.30 -11.05
N SER A 25 5.60 -38.57 -10.61
CA SER A 25 7.00 -38.99 -10.67
C SER A 25 7.55 -39.25 -9.27
N LEU A 26 8.32 -40.34 -9.14
CA LEU A 26 8.95 -40.72 -7.88
C LEU A 26 10.44 -40.35 -7.87
N PHE A 27 10.88 -39.80 -6.74
CA PHE A 27 12.26 -39.40 -6.50
C PHE A 27 12.75 -39.97 -5.17
N ASP A 28 14.01 -40.28 -5.13
CA ASP A 28 14.67 -40.56 -3.85
C ASP A 28 14.91 -39.24 -3.08
N ALA A 29 14.43 -39.18 -1.84
CA ALA A 29 14.48 -37.96 -1.03
C ALA A 29 15.90 -37.53 -0.64
N ALA A 30 16.86 -38.47 -0.62
CA ALA A 30 18.23 -38.17 -0.24
C ALA A 30 19.07 -37.68 -1.43
N THR A 31 18.78 -38.16 -2.62
CA THR A 31 19.59 -37.86 -3.82
C THR A 31 18.89 -36.93 -4.81
N GLY A 32 17.60 -36.75 -4.66
CA GLY A 32 16.79 -35.98 -5.63
C GLY A 32 16.65 -36.64 -7.02
N GLN A 33 17.18 -37.87 -7.19
CA GLN A 33 17.17 -38.58 -8.47
C GLN A 33 15.88 -39.38 -8.65
N PRO A 34 15.39 -39.54 -9.89
CA PRO A 34 14.28 -40.44 -10.18
C PRO A 34 14.52 -41.84 -9.66
N THR A 35 13.56 -42.43 -8.98
CA THR A 35 13.66 -43.78 -8.42
C THR A 35 12.47 -44.62 -8.79
N ASN A 36 12.68 -45.96 -8.89
CA ASN A 36 11.62 -46.90 -9.20
C ASN A 36 10.77 -47.21 -7.97
N GLY A 37 9.45 -47.17 -8.14
CA GLY A 37 8.51 -47.59 -7.10
C GLY A 37 8.31 -49.11 -7.08
N ASN A 38 8.45 -49.73 -5.90
CA ASN A 38 7.99 -51.11 -5.70
C ASN A 38 6.58 -51.10 -5.13
N ASN A 39 5.58 -51.09 -5.99
CA ASN A 39 4.16 -51.00 -5.63
C ASN A 39 3.82 -49.80 -4.74
N VAL A 40 4.37 -48.65 -5.07
CA VAL A 40 4.08 -47.39 -4.36
C VAL A 40 2.74 -46.85 -4.83
N THR A 41 1.81 -46.66 -3.90
CA THR A 41 0.53 -45.98 -4.21
C THR A 41 0.59 -44.56 -3.69
N VAL A 42 0.38 -43.60 -4.55
CA VAL A 42 0.30 -42.18 -4.24
C VAL A 42 -1.14 -41.76 -4.20
N TYR A 43 -1.60 -41.26 -3.08
CA TYR A 43 -2.92 -40.64 -2.93
C TYR A 43 -2.76 -39.14 -3.08
N PHE A 44 -3.63 -38.54 -3.84
CA PHE A 44 -3.55 -37.11 -4.12
C PHE A 44 -4.94 -36.46 -4.25
N THR A 45 -4.97 -35.17 -3.99
CA THR A 45 -6.14 -34.32 -4.20
C THR A 45 -5.87 -33.32 -5.31
N GLN A 46 -6.78 -33.25 -6.27
CA GLN A 46 -6.81 -32.25 -7.33
C GLN A 46 -7.94 -31.26 -7.04
N ASN A 47 -7.64 -29.97 -7.04
CA ASN A 47 -8.65 -28.92 -6.94
C ASN A 47 -8.72 -28.16 -8.26
N LEU A 48 -9.81 -28.33 -8.97
CA LEU A 48 -10.12 -27.67 -10.22
C LEU A 48 -11.26 -26.68 -10.00
N ASN A 49 -10.94 -25.39 -9.92
CA ASN A 49 -11.92 -24.30 -9.76
C ASN A 49 -12.93 -24.52 -8.62
N GLY A 50 -12.48 -25.04 -7.49
CA GLY A 50 -13.33 -25.35 -6.34
C GLY A 50 -13.92 -26.77 -6.35
N THR A 51 -13.81 -27.52 -7.45
CA THR A 51 -14.16 -28.93 -7.47
C THR A 51 -12.99 -29.76 -6.97
N VAL A 52 -13.18 -30.48 -5.87
CA VAL A 52 -12.16 -31.34 -5.27
C VAL A 52 -12.34 -32.77 -5.77
N ILE A 53 -11.27 -33.32 -6.37
CA ILE A 53 -11.24 -34.70 -6.84
C ILE A 53 -10.10 -35.42 -6.13
N GLN A 54 -10.42 -36.53 -5.47
CA GLN A 54 -9.43 -37.43 -4.90
C GLN A 54 -9.06 -38.52 -5.89
N GLY A 55 -7.77 -38.80 -6.01
CA GLY A 55 -7.26 -39.82 -6.91
C GLY A 55 -6.16 -40.64 -6.26
N GLN A 56 -5.85 -41.77 -6.88
CA GLN A 56 -4.70 -42.57 -6.51
C GLN A 56 -4.03 -43.14 -7.76
N ALA A 57 -2.71 -43.26 -7.71
CA ALA A 57 -1.93 -43.90 -8.76
C ALA A 57 -0.94 -44.88 -8.13
N THR A 58 -0.90 -46.12 -8.60
CA THR A 58 0.06 -47.13 -8.16
C THR A 58 1.19 -47.21 -9.17
N ILE A 59 2.41 -47.06 -8.72
CA ILE A 59 3.62 -47.11 -9.53
C ILE A 59 4.41 -48.36 -9.12
N ALA A 60 4.58 -49.27 -10.09
CA ALA A 60 5.27 -50.52 -9.85
C ALA A 60 6.40 -50.72 -10.88
N GLY A 61 7.64 -50.69 -10.40
CA GLY A 61 8.81 -50.91 -11.24
C GLY A 61 9.15 -49.78 -12.22
N GLN A 62 8.55 -48.60 -12.05
CA GLN A 62 8.73 -47.42 -12.89
C GLN A 62 9.05 -46.20 -12.06
N THR A 63 9.59 -45.19 -12.71
CA THR A 63 9.91 -43.88 -12.05
C THR A 63 8.75 -42.89 -12.11
N ALA A 64 7.74 -43.15 -12.93
CA ALA A 64 6.54 -42.34 -13.08
C ALA A 64 5.35 -43.16 -13.53
N ALA A 65 4.15 -42.71 -13.22
CA ALA A 65 2.89 -43.19 -13.76
C ALA A 65 2.01 -42.06 -14.24
N VAL A 66 1.21 -42.35 -15.25
CA VAL A 66 0.20 -41.44 -15.79
C VAL A 66 -1.15 -41.79 -15.19
N TYR A 67 -1.83 -40.77 -14.65
CA TYR A 67 -3.19 -40.87 -14.16
C TYR A 67 -4.12 -40.04 -15.04
N HIS A 68 -5.23 -40.62 -15.48
CA HIS A 68 -6.23 -39.90 -16.26
C HIS A 68 -7.23 -39.22 -15.32
N GLY A 69 -7.26 -37.91 -15.32
CA GLY A 69 -8.13 -37.08 -14.47
C GLY A 69 -8.47 -35.75 -15.12
N LEU A 70 -9.28 -34.95 -14.44
CA LEU A 70 -9.59 -33.61 -14.89
C LEU A 70 -8.39 -32.67 -14.61
N LEU A 71 -7.83 -32.08 -15.67
CA LEU A 71 -6.73 -31.12 -15.59
C LEU A 71 -7.16 -29.67 -15.79
N SER A 72 -8.27 -29.43 -16.47
CA SER A 72 -8.80 -28.08 -16.70
C SER A 72 -10.33 -28.11 -16.71
N ASP A 73 -10.97 -27.00 -16.46
CA ASP A 73 -12.34 -26.81 -16.86
C ASP A 73 -12.38 -26.72 -18.41
N SER A 74 -13.54 -26.91 -19.00
CA SER A 74 -13.73 -26.80 -20.44
C SER A 74 -13.57 -25.37 -20.99
N ASN A 75 -13.10 -24.44 -20.18
CA ASN A 75 -12.90 -23.03 -20.55
C ASN A 75 -11.46 -22.82 -21.07
N PRO A 76 -11.25 -22.54 -22.36
CA PRO A 76 -9.92 -22.29 -22.93
C PRO A 76 -9.18 -21.07 -22.35
N LEU A 77 -9.86 -20.23 -21.57
CA LEU A 77 -9.27 -19.07 -20.89
C LEU A 77 -8.65 -19.42 -19.53
N HIS A 78 -8.84 -20.65 -19.03
CA HIS A 78 -8.37 -21.07 -17.71
C HIS A 78 -7.54 -22.37 -17.76
N PRO A 79 -6.50 -22.47 -18.59
CA PRO A 79 -5.81 -23.76 -18.82
C PRO A 79 -4.97 -24.26 -17.64
N TYR A 80 -4.81 -23.49 -16.55
CA TYR A 80 -3.86 -23.79 -15.45
C TYR A 80 -4.37 -23.57 -14.04
N ILE A 81 -5.67 -23.72 -13.78
CA ILE A 81 -6.25 -23.48 -12.45
C ILE A 81 -6.33 -24.76 -11.62
N THR A 82 -5.55 -25.76 -11.95
CA THR A 82 -5.52 -27.02 -11.20
C THR A 82 -4.42 -26.97 -10.16
N LYS A 83 -4.79 -27.11 -8.90
CA LYS A 83 -3.87 -27.32 -7.79
C LYS A 83 -3.85 -28.80 -7.44
N PHE A 84 -2.64 -29.33 -7.25
CA PHE A 84 -2.42 -30.71 -6.83
C PHE A 84 -1.80 -30.72 -5.45
N GLN A 85 -2.24 -31.65 -4.64
CA GLN A 85 -1.66 -31.94 -3.33
C GLN A 85 -1.49 -33.44 -3.21
N ILE A 86 -0.32 -33.90 -2.78
CA ILE A 86 -0.08 -35.28 -2.43
C ILE A 86 -0.53 -35.48 -0.99
N ASP A 87 -1.52 -36.34 -0.77
CA ASP A 87 -2.08 -36.60 0.54
C ASP A 87 -1.28 -37.67 1.29
N SER A 88 -0.85 -38.72 0.59
CA SER A 88 0.00 -39.76 1.18
C SER A 88 0.67 -40.62 0.12
N VAL A 89 1.73 -41.30 0.52
CA VAL A 89 2.45 -42.31 -0.30
C VAL A 89 2.52 -43.60 0.49
N SER A 90 2.03 -44.69 -0.08
CA SER A 90 2.02 -46.03 0.54
C SER A 90 2.67 -47.08 -0.39
N PRO A 91 3.51 -48.04 0.09
CA PRO A 91 3.72 -48.29 1.51
C PRO A 91 4.40 -47.12 2.20
N ALA A 92 4.11 -46.97 3.49
CA ALA A 92 4.89 -46.04 4.31
C ALA A 92 6.37 -46.37 4.11
N PRO A 93 7.22 -45.40 3.80
CA PRO A 93 8.61 -45.63 3.57
C PRO A 93 9.13 -46.45 4.75
N ASP A 94 10.00 -47.44 4.47
CA ASP A 94 10.81 -48.10 5.52
C ASP A 94 11.29 -47.01 6.47
N PRO A 95 11.32 -47.29 7.82
CA PRO A 95 11.75 -46.27 8.77
C PRO A 95 13.05 -45.67 8.25
N ALA A 96 12.95 -44.44 7.81
CA ALA A 96 14.07 -43.75 7.19
C ALA A 96 15.31 -43.93 8.07
N PRO A 97 16.51 -44.08 7.50
CA PRO A 97 17.73 -43.82 8.27
C PRO A 97 17.49 -42.46 8.94
N PRO A 98 17.89 -42.31 10.24
CA PRO A 98 17.41 -41.24 11.11
C PRO A 98 17.34 -39.95 10.32
N VAL A 99 16.12 -39.41 10.23
CA VAL A 99 15.84 -38.15 9.49
C VAL A 99 16.89 -37.17 9.99
N ASN A 100 17.75 -36.71 9.10
CA ASN A 100 18.65 -35.61 9.43
C ASN A 100 17.75 -34.46 9.91
N GLN A 101 17.56 -34.41 11.23
CA GLN A 101 16.78 -33.32 11.80
C GLN A 101 17.55 -32.04 11.50
N CYS A 102 17.04 -31.28 10.56
CA CYS A 102 17.60 -29.97 10.30
C CYS A 102 17.26 -29.06 11.48
N ASP A 103 18.23 -28.82 12.32
CA ASP A 103 18.16 -27.87 13.43
C ASP A 103 18.99 -26.61 13.17
N LEU A 104 19.46 -26.46 11.92
CA LEU A 104 20.20 -25.27 11.49
C LEU A 104 19.34 -24.04 11.53
N VAL A 105 19.71 -23.08 12.35
CA VAL A 105 19.04 -21.80 12.50
C VAL A 105 20.05 -20.66 12.48
N ILE A 106 19.78 -19.60 11.72
CA ILE A 106 20.47 -18.32 11.87
C ILE A 106 19.84 -17.60 13.05
N ASN A 107 20.57 -17.50 14.17
CA ASN A 107 20.10 -16.91 15.41
C ASN A 107 19.96 -15.40 15.28
N TYR A 108 20.99 -14.74 14.74
CA TYR A 108 20.99 -13.31 14.41
C TYR A 108 22.12 -12.98 13.45
N ILE A 109 22.01 -11.84 12.80
CA ILE A 109 23.05 -11.24 11.99
C ILE A 109 23.32 -9.85 12.56
N ASN A 110 24.58 -9.58 12.89
CA ASN A 110 25.00 -8.28 13.38
C ASN A 110 25.68 -7.48 12.25
N VAL A 111 25.40 -6.20 12.17
CA VAL A 111 26.15 -5.27 11.33
C VAL A 111 27.29 -4.70 12.20
N ASP A 112 28.51 -5.16 11.99
CA ASP A 112 29.68 -4.72 12.75
C ASP A 112 30.15 -3.35 12.27
N ASN A 113 30.21 -3.16 10.95
CA ASN A 113 30.53 -1.90 10.33
C ASN A 113 29.54 -1.60 9.21
N PRO A 114 28.87 -0.47 9.23
CA PRO A 114 28.15 0.03 8.06
C PRO A 114 29.15 0.42 6.94
N GLU A 115 28.68 0.49 5.70
CA GLU A 115 29.50 1.05 4.63
C GLU A 115 29.79 2.52 4.92
N SER A 116 31.05 2.93 4.93
CA SER A 116 31.47 4.28 5.36
C SER A 116 30.98 5.40 4.41
N ALA A 117 30.83 5.09 3.13
CA ALA A 117 30.27 5.98 2.12
C ALA A 117 29.70 5.14 0.96
N PRO A 118 28.73 5.66 0.20
CA PRO A 118 28.16 4.95 -0.93
C PRO A 118 29.24 4.45 -1.93
N GLY A 119 29.36 3.13 -2.09
CA GLY A 119 30.34 2.51 -2.98
C GLY A 119 31.73 2.33 -2.38
N ALA A 120 31.94 2.60 -1.09
CA ALA A 120 33.20 2.34 -0.37
C ALA A 120 33.48 0.85 -0.24
N ALA A 121 32.45 0.02 -0.22
CA ALA A 121 32.50 -1.43 -0.09
C ALA A 121 33.37 -1.87 1.11
N ASP A 122 33.20 -1.24 2.25
CA ASP A 122 33.93 -1.51 3.51
C ASP A 122 33.01 -1.94 4.66
N GLY A 123 31.74 -2.21 4.36
CA GLY A 123 30.80 -2.75 5.32
C GLY A 123 31.16 -4.16 5.79
N GLN A 124 30.76 -4.50 7.02
CA GLN A 124 31.01 -5.79 7.62
C GLN A 124 29.79 -6.29 8.38
N ILE A 125 29.50 -7.57 8.24
CA ILE A 125 28.50 -8.29 9.05
C ILE A 125 29.09 -9.53 9.68
N THR A 126 28.57 -9.93 10.85
CA THR A 126 28.85 -11.20 11.51
C THR A 126 27.55 -11.98 11.67
N VAL A 127 27.57 -13.23 11.22
CA VAL A 127 26.42 -14.15 11.27
C VAL A 127 26.59 -15.07 12.47
N SER A 128 25.55 -15.22 13.28
CA SER A 128 25.47 -16.24 14.32
C SER A 128 24.46 -17.30 13.91
N ALA A 129 24.91 -18.50 13.71
CA ALA A 129 24.04 -19.63 13.41
C ALA A 129 24.39 -20.82 14.33
N GLY A 130 23.41 -21.68 14.56
CA GLY A 130 23.56 -22.89 15.38
C GLY A 130 23.01 -24.09 14.63
N SER A 131 23.75 -25.21 14.71
CA SER A 131 23.33 -26.54 14.28
C SER A 131 24.04 -27.60 15.14
N SER A 132 23.38 -28.71 15.41
CA SER A 132 23.99 -29.87 16.02
C SER A 132 24.97 -30.59 15.09
N TYR A 133 24.98 -30.22 13.81
CA TYR A 133 25.74 -30.86 12.74
C TYR A 133 26.76 -29.91 12.13
N GLY A 134 27.80 -29.55 12.89
CA GLY A 134 28.88 -28.69 12.39
C GLY A 134 29.83 -29.37 11.42
N PRO A 135 30.65 -28.68 10.65
CA PRO A 135 30.77 -27.21 10.60
C PRO A 135 29.68 -26.53 9.80
N ILE A 136 29.37 -25.27 10.17
CA ILE A 136 28.42 -24.42 9.42
C ILE A 136 29.24 -23.62 8.42
N MET A 137 28.73 -23.54 7.17
CA MET A 137 29.27 -22.76 6.09
C MET A 137 28.32 -21.62 5.73
N TYR A 138 28.83 -20.46 5.34
CA TYR A 138 28.08 -19.24 5.09
C TYR A 138 28.31 -18.71 3.69
N SER A 139 27.28 -18.15 3.05
CA SER A 139 27.36 -17.56 1.73
C SER A 139 26.46 -16.32 1.61
N LEU A 140 26.76 -15.42 0.64
CA LEU A 140 25.90 -14.30 0.24
C LEU A 140 25.31 -14.48 -1.16
N ASP A 141 25.73 -15.47 -1.91
CA ASP A 141 25.36 -15.72 -3.30
C ASP A 141 24.83 -17.15 -3.55
N GLU A 142 24.71 -17.96 -2.48
CA GLU A 142 24.29 -19.37 -2.53
C GLU A 142 25.28 -20.31 -3.28
N VAL A 143 26.37 -19.76 -3.78
CA VAL A 143 27.36 -20.50 -4.60
C VAL A 143 28.71 -20.60 -3.89
N SER A 144 29.19 -19.47 -3.37
CA SER A 144 30.51 -19.36 -2.75
C SER A 144 30.39 -19.42 -1.25
N PHE A 145 30.60 -20.62 -0.66
CA PHE A 145 30.52 -20.82 0.78
C PHE A 145 31.87 -20.68 1.47
N GLN A 146 31.89 -20.02 2.63
CA GLN A 146 33.05 -19.86 3.51
C GLN A 146 32.75 -20.37 4.92
N SER A 147 33.80 -20.79 5.65
CA SER A 147 33.67 -21.21 7.05
C SER A 147 33.64 -20.05 8.04
N SER A 148 34.13 -18.88 7.63
CA SER A 148 34.07 -17.67 8.46
C SER A 148 32.66 -17.15 8.54
N PRO A 149 32.12 -16.82 9.73
CA PRO A 149 30.84 -16.17 9.87
C PRO A 149 30.89 -14.68 9.55
N ILE A 150 32.07 -14.12 9.25
CA ILE A 150 32.30 -12.70 9.01
C ILE A 150 32.41 -12.44 7.50
N PHE A 151 31.59 -11.51 7.02
CA PHE A 151 31.68 -10.98 5.67
C PHE A 151 32.14 -9.53 5.72
N THR A 152 33.21 -9.24 4.98
CA THR A 152 33.80 -7.90 4.85
C THR A 152 33.72 -7.43 3.41
N GLY A 153 34.01 -6.16 3.19
CA GLY A 153 33.97 -5.60 1.82
C GLY A 153 32.56 -5.43 1.25
N LEU A 154 31.57 -5.25 2.12
CA LEU A 154 30.18 -5.19 1.72
C LEU A 154 29.78 -3.77 1.32
N THR A 155 29.12 -3.68 0.19
CA THR A 155 28.36 -2.46 -0.17
C THR A 155 27.09 -2.39 0.68
N GLY A 156 26.58 -1.18 0.92
CA GLY A 156 25.30 -0.99 1.56
C GLY A 156 24.13 -1.63 0.81
N GLY A 157 23.01 -1.77 1.50
CA GLY A 157 21.79 -2.38 0.97
C GLY A 157 21.50 -3.77 1.53
N VAL A 158 20.45 -4.36 1.01
CA VAL A 158 19.95 -5.67 1.45
C VAL A 158 20.92 -6.77 1.02
N LYS A 159 21.25 -7.67 1.97
CA LYS A 159 22.03 -8.88 1.75
C LYS A 159 21.22 -10.07 2.18
N VAL A 160 21.22 -11.12 1.37
CA VAL A 160 20.68 -12.42 1.75
C VAL A 160 21.86 -13.26 2.23
N VAL A 161 21.75 -13.79 3.44
CA VAL A 161 22.75 -14.68 4.04
C VAL A 161 22.22 -16.10 3.99
N TYR A 162 23.01 -16.99 3.45
CA TYR A 162 22.77 -18.42 3.41
C TYR A 162 23.67 -19.10 4.41
N ALA A 163 23.13 -20.05 5.16
CA ALA A 163 23.91 -20.94 6.01
C ALA A 163 23.62 -22.39 5.63
N SER A 164 24.65 -23.22 5.62
CA SER A 164 24.56 -24.66 5.36
C SER A 164 25.43 -25.44 6.36
N ASP A 165 24.96 -26.57 6.85
CA ASP A 165 25.72 -27.44 7.78
C ASP A 165 26.26 -28.68 7.07
N ALA A 166 27.03 -29.47 7.81
CA ALA A 166 27.63 -30.70 7.29
C ALA A 166 26.61 -31.79 6.93
N ASN A 167 25.37 -31.64 7.36
CA ASN A 167 24.28 -32.56 7.10
C ASN A 167 23.50 -32.18 5.81
N GLY A 168 23.90 -31.06 5.15
CA GLY A 168 23.25 -30.54 3.96
C GLY A 168 21.97 -29.75 4.24
N CYS A 169 21.71 -29.41 5.51
CA CYS A 169 20.65 -28.46 5.83
C CYS A 169 21.04 -27.06 5.41
N SER A 170 20.09 -26.28 4.89
CA SER A 170 20.30 -24.88 4.54
C SER A 170 19.20 -24.01 5.11
N THR A 171 19.55 -22.79 5.46
CA THR A 171 18.62 -21.75 5.91
C THR A 171 19.08 -20.39 5.43
N THR A 172 18.15 -19.44 5.35
CA THR A 172 18.46 -18.08 4.87
C THR A 172 17.92 -17.03 5.83
N SER A 173 18.59 -15.90 5.86
CA SER A 173 18.13 -14.70 6.56
C SER A 173 18.53 -13.45 5.79
N VAL A 174 17.84 -12.36 6.03
CA VAL A 174 18.05 -11.09 5.33
C VAL A 174 18.53 -10.04 6.32
N ILE A 175 19.56 -9.27 5.92
CA ILE A 175 20.08 -8.13 6.67
C ILE A 175 20.29 -6.94 5.74
N THR A 176 20.10 -5.75 6.25
CA THR A 176 20.45 -4.51 5.53
C THR A 176 21.72 -3.94 6.11
N VAL A 177 22.78 -3.82 5.30
CA VAL A 177 24.00 -3.09 5.65
C VAL A 177 23.71 -1.60 5.46
N PRO A 178 23.73 -0.79 6.53
CA PRO A 178 23.53 0.66 6.39
C PRO A 178 24.71 1.30 5.66
N VAL A 179 24.45 2.39 4.96
CA VAL A 179 25.49 3.27 4.45
C VAL A 179 25.58 4.45 5.41
N LEU A 180 26.76 4.75 5.93
CA LEU A 180 27.02 5.99 6.65
C LEU A 180 27.03 7.15 5.65
N SER A 181 25.86 7.57 5.26
CA SER A 181 25.72 8.85 4.59
C SER A 181 25.71 9.94 5.64
N ASN A 182 26.56 10.98 5.47
CA ASN A 182 26.45 12.21 6.27
C ASN A 182 25.13 12.94 5.99
N LEU A 183 24.29 12.38 5.17
CA LEU A 183 22.95 12.86 4.84
C LEU A 183 21.94 12.36 5.88
N LEU A 184 21.41 13.27 6.66
CA LEU A 184 20.28 12.97 7.55
C LEU A 184 19.01 12.91 6.72
N VAL A 185 18.40 11.75 6.67
CA VAL A 185 17.16 11.53 5.94
C VAL A 185 16.00 11.45 6.94
N SER A 186 14.93 12.22 6.67
CA SER A 186 13.66 12.09 7.37
C SER A 186 12.57 11.77 6.38
N ASP A 187 11.75 10.81 6.72
CA ASP A 187 10.68 10.26 5.89
C ASP A 187 9.29 10.64 6.43
N PRO A 188 8.22 10.48 5.65
CA PRO A 188 6.85 10.79 6.08
C PRO A 188 6.20 9.69 6.93
N SER A 189 6.97 8.83 7.58
CA SER A 189 6.44 7.82 8.49
C SER A 189 6.03 8.43 9.83
N VAL A 190 5.15 7.72 10.55
CA VAL A 190 4.69 8.10 11.89
C VAL A 190 4.94 6.95 12.84
N SER A 191 5.71 7.24 13.89
CA SER A 191 5.91 6.30 15.00
C SER A 191 4.77 6.37 15.99
N LEU A 192 4.27 5.21 16.38
CA LEU A 192 3.18 5.04 17.33
C LEU A 192 3.71 4.50 18.66
N THR A 193 2.91 4.60 19.70
CA THR A 193 3.18 3.93 20.98
C THR A 193 3.33 2.42 20.76
N GLY A 194 4.24 1.78 21.48
CA GLY A 194 4.53 0.35 21.30
C GLY A 194 5.54 0.02 20.19
N GLY A 195 6.16 1.04 19.56
CA GLY A 195 7.21 0.85 18.55
C GLY A 195 6.71 0.61 17.13
N ASN A 196 5.40 0.59 16.91
CA ASN A 196 4.81 0.46 15.58
C ASN A 196 5.06 1.72 14.73
N VAL A 197 5.32 1.53 13.43
CA VAL A 197 5.59 2.63 12.50
C VAL A 197 4.67 2.54 11.30
N SER A 198 3.86 3.57 11.10
CA SER A 198 3.01 3.67 9.92
C SER A 198 3.74 4.34 8.76
N ARG A 199 3.86 3.62 7.64
CA ARG A 199 4.38 4.11 6.36
C ARG A 199 3.29 4.31 5.31
N TRP A 200 2.05 4.45 5.76
CA TRP A 200 0.86 4.65 4.93
C TRP A 200 0.52 6.14 4.84
N ASN A 201 0.43 6.66 3.63
CA ASN A 201 0.19 8.07 3.40
C ASN A 201 -1.00 8.29 2.47
N ALA A 202 -1.70 9.41 2.66
CA ALA A 202 -2.77 9.86 1.78
C ALA A 202 -2.17 10.57 0.56
N ALA A 203 -2.59 10.16 -0.66
CA ALA A 203 -2.03 10.66 -1.92
C ALA A 203 -2.26 12.15 -2.16
N PHE A 204 -3.35 12.71 -1.61
CA PHE A 204 -3.73 14.10 -1.82
C PHE A 204 -3.22 15.04 -0.70
N ASN A 205 -2.32 14.55 0.14
CA ASN A 205 -1.60 15.36 1.12
C ASN A 205 -0.11 15.40 0.76
N PRO A 206 0.65 16.38 1.24
CA PRO A 206 2.10 16.41 1.06
C PRO A 206 2.77 15.16 1.63
N VAL A 207 3.57 14.48 0.81
CA VAL A 207 4.39 13.32 1.19
C VAL A 207 5.85 13.70 0.99
N ILE A 208 6.45 14.20 2.06
CA ILE A 208 7.73 14.92 1.99
C ILE A 208 8.84 14.07 2.61
N PHE A 209 9.86 13.79 1.80
CA PHE A 209 11.16 13.31 2.27
C PHE A 209 12.08 14.52 2.41
N THR A 210 12.83 14.57 3.50
CA THR A 210 13.82 15.64 3.72
C THR A 210 15.22 15.07 3.83
N TYR A 211 16.17 15.81 3.32
CA TYR A 211 17.58 15.44 3.31
C TYR A 211 18.41 16.63 3.79
N LEU A 212 19.19 16.42 4.85
CA LEU A 212 20.09 17.43 5.39
C LEU A 212 21.49 16.84 5.52
N ARG A 213 22.47 17.52 4.94
CA ARG A 213 23.85 17.08 5.03
C ARG A 213 24.51 17.59 6.30
N LYS A 214 24.99 16.68 7.15
CA LYS A 214 25.62 17.01 8.44
C LYS A 214 27.04 17.57 8.29
N ASP A 215 27.78 17.20 7.26
CA ASP A 215 29.14 17.67 7.00
C ASP A 215 29.18 19.15 6.54
N PHE A 216 28.03 19.76 6.32
CA PHE A 216 27.88 21.19 6.08
C PHE A 216 27.22 21.93 7.23
N GLU A 217 27.09 21.27 8.37
CA GLU A 217 26.63 21.87 9.62
C GLU A 217 27.73 22.77 10.19
N VAL A 218 27.35 23.95 10.61
CA VAL A 218 28.23 24.85 11.41
C VAL A 218 28.19 24.35 12.84
N THR A 219 29.28 23.71 13.26
CA THR A 219 29.39 23.12 14.61
C THR A 219 29.71 24.15 15.65
N ALA A 220 30.44 25.21 15.29
CA ALA A 220 30.74 26.33 16.16
C ALA A 220 31.06 27.59 15.37
N VAL A 221 30.80 28.75 15.97
CA VAL A 221 31.41 30.03 15.55
C VAL A 221 32.23 30.52 16.72
N THR A 222 33.51 30.79 16.48
CA THR A 222 34.48 31.19 17.48
C THR A 222 35.20 32.51 17.07
N LEU A 223 35.94 33.09 17.97
CA LEU A 223 36.76 34.27 17.68
C LEU A 223 38.07 33.86 17.03
N ASP A 224 38.35 34.35 15.81
CA ASP A 224 39.70 34.30 15.27
C ASP A 224 40.55 35.38 15.93
N THR A 225 41.48 34.96 16.79
CA THR A 225 42.30 35.90 17.62
C THR A 225 43.28 36.72 16.79
N LEU A 226 43.58 36.29 15.54
CA LEU A 226 44.51 37.04 14.67
C LEU A 226 43.82 38.20 13.96
N SER A 227 42.59 38.05 13.55
CA SER A 227 41.86 39.05 12.77
C SER A 227 40.75 39.76 13.53
N GLY A 228 40.30 39.22 14.68
CA GLY A 228 39.13 39.70 15.39
C GLY A 228 37.78 39.28 14.73
N ASN A 229 37.82 38.50 13.67
CA ASN A 229 36.65 38.08 12.92
C ASN A 229 36.07 36.76 13.44
N ALA A 230 34.91 36.42 12.93
CA ALA A 230 34.30 35.14 13.23
C ALA A 230 34.99 34.02 12.45
N ALA A 231 35.37 32.96 13.15
CA ALA A 231 35.87 31.69 12.61
C ALA A 231 34.77 30.64 12.72
N VAL A 232 34.43 30.05 11.59
CA VAL A 232 33.29 29.10 11.44
C VAL A 232 33.82 27.70 11.30
N SER A 233 33.57 26.88 12.29
CA SER A 233 33.88 25.45 12.27
C SER A 233 32.77 24.69 11.55
N VAL A 234 33.15 23.87 10.58
CA VAL A 234 32.22 23.02 9.79
C VAL A 234 32.64 21.56 9.87
N SER A 235 31.71 20.64 9.70
CA SER A 235 31.95 19.19 9.80
C SER A 235 32.66 18.59 8.59
N CYS A 236 33.26 19.39 7.72
CA CYS A 236 33.90 18.92 6.49
C CYS A 236 35.35 19.45 6.37
N ASP A 237 36.13 18.80 5.51
CA ASP A 237 37.48 19.22 5.21
C ASP A 237 37.47 20.54 4.41
N THR A 238 38.11 21.56 4.95
CA THR A 238 38.20 22.89 4.36
C THR A 238 39.57 23.16 3.68
N SER A 239 40.45 22.17 3.62
CA SER A 239 41.82 22.30 3.10
C SER A 239 41.88 22.81 1.66
N ALA A 240 40.96 22.39 0.81
CA ALA A 240 40.89 22.86 -0.55
C ALA A 240 40.51 24.34 -0.69
N ILE A 241 39.65 24.85 0.21
CA ILE A 241 39.30 26.26 0.29
C ILE A 241 40.54 27.04 0.67
N ALA A 242 41.31 26.56 1.68
CA ALA A 242 42.55 27.19 2.11
C ALA A 242 43.59 27.25 0.95
N ILE A 243 43.78 26.16 0.23
CA ILE A 243 44.70 26.12 -0.90
C ILE A 243 44.29 27.09 -2.01
N ALA A 244 43.00 27.12 -2.36
CA ALA A 244 42.47 28.00 -3.40
C ALA A 244 42.60 29.47 -3.05
N ILE A 245 42.35 29.82 -1.77
CA ILE A 245 42.51 31.21 -1.25
C ILE A 245 44.00 31.60 -1.26
N ALA A 246 44.88 30.72 -0.76
CA ALA A 246 46.32 31.01 -0.64
C ALA A 246 46.99 31.12 -2.01
N ALA A 247 46.58 30.28 -2.96
CA ALA A 247 47.13 30.27 -4.32
C ALA A 247 46.59 31.40 -5.21
N ASN A 248 45.62 32.21 -4.72
CA ASN A 248 44.84 33.12 -5.55
C ASN A 248 44.38 32.41 -6.85
N ASN A 249 43.86 31.22 -6.71
CA ASN A 249 43.78 30.23 -7.75
C ASN A 249 42.93 30.68 -8.93
N GLN A 250 43.43 30.38 -10.08
CA GLN A 250 42.91 30.79 -11.36
C GLN A 250 42.00 29.76 -11.99
N GLU A 251 41.98 28.59 -11.46
CA GLU A 251 41.22 27.45 -12.01
C GLU A 251 40.20 26.91 -11.04
N LEU A 252 39.37 26.04 -11.52
CA LEU A 252 38.47 25.28 -10.70
C LEU A 252 39.24 24.23 -9.90
N VAL A 253 39.18 24.34 -8.58
CA VAL A 253 39.77 23.33 -7.70
C VAL A 253 38.69 22.38 -7.25
N ASN A 254 38.97 21.10 -7.40
CA ASN A 254 38.06 20.03 -6.94
C ASN A 254 38.72 19.32 -5.76
N ALA A 255 38.20 19.57 -4.58
CA ALA A 255 38.69 18.95 -3.35
C ALA A 255 38.07 17.56 -3.17
N ALA A 256 38.88 16.56 -2.84
CA ALA A 256 38.44 15.18 -2.68
C ALA A 256 37.35 15.02 -1.60
N ALA A 257 37.47 15.69 -0.45
CA ALA A 257 36.52 15.59 0.65
C ALA A 257 35.26 16.47 0.46
N LEU A 258 35.40 17.71 0.02
CA LEU A 258 34.28 18.62 -0.24
C LEU A 258 33.74 18.48 -1.64
N ASN A 259 34.60 18.00 -2.55
CA ASN A 259 34.30 17.99 -3.97
C ASN A 259 33.85 19.37 -4.49
N VAL A 260 34.55 20.42 -4.02
CA VAL A 260 34.26 21.83 -4.28
C VAL A 260 34.94 22.25 -5.56
N VAL A 261 34.21 23.00 -6.35
CA VAL A 261 34.77 23.66 -7.53
C VAL A 261 34.89 25.16 -7.22
N LEU A 262 36.07 25.66 -7.02
CA LEU A 262 36.38 27.07 -6.77
C LEU A 262 36.77 27.76 -8.06
N ILE A 263 36.11 28.88 -8.32
CA ILE A 263 36.33 29.66 -9.55
C ILE A 263 37.32 30.79 -9.28
N ASN A 264 38.27 30.80 -10.05
CA ASN A 264 39.30 31.72 -10.43
C ASN A 264 39.09 33.21 -10.15
N ASN A 265 40.05 33.84 -9.50
CA ASN A 265 40.12 35.29 -9.30
C ASN A 265 38.87 35.95 -8.69
N LYS A 266 37.92 35.19 -8.23
CA LYS A 266 36.74 35.70 -7.57
C LYS A 266 36.81 35.38 -6.09
N PRO A 267 36.45 36.30 -5.22
CA PRO A 267 36.38 36.02 -3.79
C PRO A 267 35.40 34.90 -3.50
N VAL A 268 35.79 34.02 -2.60
CA VAL A 268 34.91 32.95 -2.10
C VAL A 268 33.92 33.57 -1.12
N TYR A 269 32.66 33.30 -1.35
CA TYR A 269 31.57 33.72 -0.44
C TYR A 269 30.86 32.47 0.10
N VAL A 270 30.48 32.53 1.35
CA VAL A 270 29.65 31.53 2.00
C VAL A 270 28.37 32.18 2.53
N TYR A 271 27.26 31.51 2.38
CA TYR A 271 26.02 31.89 3.03
C TYR A 271 25.91 31.12 4.35
N LEU A 272 25.73 31.81 5.44
CA LEU A 272 25.55 31.24 6.77
C LEU A 272 24.12 31.48 7.27
N ASN A 273 23.64 30.52 8.03
CA ASN A 273 22.45 30.63 8.86
C ASN A 273 22.81 30.05 10.25
N ALA A 274 23.55 30.82 11.02
CA ALA A 274 24.10 30.40 12.31
C ALA A 274 23.95 31.54 13.33
N GLY A 275 22.91 31.48 14.15
CA GLY A 275 22.62 32.46 15.18
C GLY A 275 22.51 33.88 14.63
N VAL A 276 23.42 34.78 15.07
CA VAL A 276 23.48 36.19 14.60
C VAL A 276 24.12 36.30 13.20
N TYR A 277 24.76 35.28 12.71
CA TYR A 277 25.44 35.27 11.40
C TYR A 277 24.48 34.71 10.34
N ILE A 278 23.62 35.58 9.83
CA ILE A 278 22.67 35.22 8.77
C ILE A 278 22.96 36.07 7.54
N GLY A 279 23.35 35.43 6.42
CA GLY A 279 23.64 36.13 5.18
C GLY A 279 24.90 35.62 4.49
N THR A 280 25.30 36.34 3.43
CA THR A 280 26.47 36.00 2.61
C THR A 280 27.69 36.73 3.10
N PHE A 281 28.73 36.00 3.44
CA PHE A 281 29.97 36.52 3.94
C PHE A 281 31.14 36.13 3.00
N LYS A 282 32.09 37.07 2.82
CA LYS A 282 33.32 36.76 2.13
C LYS A 282 34.22 35.92 3.03
N VAL A 283 34.84 34.89 2.48
CA VAL A 283 35.88 34.13 3.19
C VAL A 283 37.19 34.84 3.06
N ASN A 284 37.81 35.18 4.20
CA ASN A 284 39.10 35.82 4.25
C ASN A 284 40.26 34.81 4.23
N SER A 285 40.13 33.76 5.04
CA SER A 285 41.13 32.70 5.17
C SER A 285 40.50 31.44 5.75
N VAL A 286 41.25 30.36 5.75
CA VAL A 286 41.02 29.19 6.60
C VAL A 286 42.17 29.18 7.63
N ASN A 287 41.84 29.11 8.90
CA ASN A 287 42.85 29.08 9.95
C ASN A 287 43.55 27.73 10.11
N THR A 288 44.52 27.60 10.98
CA THR A 288 45.27 26.36 11.22
C THR A 288 44.42 25.23 11.80
N SER A 289 43.28 25.56 12.41
CA SER A 289 42.29 24.58 12.90
C SER A 289 41.34 24.08 11.81
N GLY A 290 41.40 24.64 10.61
CA GLY A 290 40.51 24.33 9.51
C GLY A 290 39.22 25.13 9.51
N ASP A 291 39.06 26.14 10.39
CA ASP A 291 37.87 26.97 10.44
C ASP A 291 37.87 28.04 9.36
N ILE A 292 36.73 28.32 8.80
CA ILE A 292 36.54 29.35 7.77
C ILE A 292 36.42 30.72 8.44
N VAL A 293 37.41 31.57 8.26
CA VAL A 293 37.39 32.94 8.77
C VAL A 293 36.63 33.86 7.81
N ILE A 294 35.50 34.35 8.24
CA ILE A 294 34.61 35.21 7.44
C ILE A 294 34.88 36.70 7.68
N SER A 295 34.51 37.55 6.71
CA SER A 295 34.72 39.01 6.76
C SER A 295 33.71 39.74 7.65
N THR A 296 33.49 39.26 8.87
CA THR A 296 32.65 39.92 9.87
C THR A 296 33.24 39.75 11.26
N PRO A 297 33.20 40.78 12.15
CA PRO A 297 33.65 40.63 13.50
C PRO A 297 32.92 39.51 14.26
N TYR A 298 33.64 38.89 15.18
CA TYR A 298 33.03 37.95 16.10
C TYR A 298 32.07 38.67 17.07
N VAL A 299 30.84 38.13 17.20
CA VAL A 299 29.80 38.66 18.09
C VAL A 299 29.50 37.69 19.22
N SER A 300 29.16 36.45 18.86
CA SER A 300 28.81 35.41 19.83
C SER A 300 29.02 34.02 19.24
N ALA A 301 29.12 33.00 20.08
CA ALA A 301 29.09 31.61 19.66
C ALA A 301 27.74 31.25 19.00
N ALA A 302 27.78 30.45 17.95
CA ALA A 302 26.59 30.03 17.23
C ALA A 302 26.81 28.66 16.58
N THR A 303 25.71 27.98 16.27
CA THR A 303 25.64 26.79 15.46
C THR A 303 24.60 27.00 14.39
N GLY A 304 24.64 26.19 13.31
CA GLY A 304 23.68 26.30 12.22
C GLY A 304 24.17 25.65 10.94
N TYR A 305 23.94 26.28 9.80
CA TYR A 305 24.23 25.69 8.50
C TYR A 305 24.97 26.65 7.57
N ILE A 306 25.83 26.09 6.73
CA ILE A 306 26.52 26.80 5.63
C ILE A 306 25.86 26.40 4.30
N ASN A 307 25.81 27.37 3.36
CA ASN A 307 25.23 27.09 2.04
C ASN A 307 26.05 26.06 1.28
N ILE A 308 25.44 24.91 1.09
CA ILE A 308 26.02 23.77 0.42
C ILE A 308 26.35 24.04 -1.08
N ASN A 309 25.58 24.89 -1.77
CA ASN A 309 25.78 25.20 -3.17
C ASN A 309 27.12 25.90 -3.46
N LEU A 310 27.70 26.60 -2.47
CA LEU A 310 29.02 27.20 -2.62
C LEU A 310 30.13 26.15 -2.49
N LEU A 311 29.88 25.08 -1.76
CA LEU A 311 30.84 24.00 -1.52
C LEU A 311 30.70 22.88 -2.54
N ARG A 312 29.48 22.63 -3.02
CA ARG A 312 29.17 21.62 -4.04
C ARG A 312 28.28 22.25 -5.12
N PRO A 313 28.88 22.73 -6.22
CA PRO A 313 28.15 23.45 -7.26
C PRO A 313 26.98 22.63 -7.83
N TYR A 314 25.82 23.26 -7.95
CA TYR A 314 24.59 22.64 -8.46
C TYR A 314 24.14 21.41 -7.67
N TYR A 315 24.43 21.39 -6.37
CA TYR A 315 24.02 20.31 -5.49
C TYR A 315 22.51 20.08 -5.54
N GLN A 316 22.15 18.83 -5.63
CA GLN A 316 20.77 18.37 -5.63
C GLN A 316 20.69 16.94 -5.08
N VAL A 317 19.55 16.60 -4.49
CA VAL A 317 19.22 15.23 -4.15
C VAL A 317 18.19 14.71 -5.14
N ARG A 318 18.45 13.54 -5.67
CA ARG A 318 17.55 12.80 -6.55
C ARG A 318 16.86 11.72 -5.74
N THR A 319 15.54 11.82 -5.62
CA THR A 319 14.69 10.81 -4.98
C THR A 319 14.13 9.90 -6.06
N GLN A 320 14.48 8.62 -6.02
CA GLN A 320 13.96 7.60 -6.93
C GLN A 320 12.80 6.88 -6.25
N ILE A 321 11.67 6.87 -6.92
CA ILE A 321 10.46 6.15 -6.54
C ILE A 321 10.38 4.92 -7.43
N THR A 322 10.44 3.72 -6.87
CA THR A 322 10.26 2.47 -7.59
C THR A 322 8.93 1.85 -7.21
N TYR A 323 8.14 1.46 -8.19
CA TYR A 323 6.82 0.90 -8.01
C TYR A 323 6.50 -0.15 -9.06
N GLN A 324 5.52 -0.99 -8.79
CA GLN A 324 4.97 -1.93 -9.76
C GLN A 324 3.70 -1.34 -10.36
N ASP A 325 3.67 -1.19 -11.67
CA ASP A 325 2.48 -0.70 -12.37
C ASP A 325 1.36 -1.74 -12.28
N THR A 326 0.20 -1.31 -11.81
CA THR A 326 -0.96 -2.20 -11.55
C THR A 326 -1.60 -2.77 -12.82
N ILE A 327 -1.34 -2.17 -13.97
CA ILE A 327 -1.87 -2.65 -15.28
C ILE A 327 -0.90 -3.62 -15.93
N SER A 328 0.35 -3.18 -16.11
CA SER A 328 1.35 -3.95 -16.86
C SER A 328 2.07 -4.99 -16.00
N GLY A 329 1.98 -4.87 -14.67
CA GLY A 329 2.77 -5.68 -13.73
C GLY A 329 4.27 -5.41 -13.79
N GLN A 330 4.72 -4.42 -14.56
CA GLN A 330 6.12 -4.09 -14.76
C GLN A 330 6.63 -3.17 -13.64
N ALA A 331 7.86 -3.41 -13.21
CA ALA A 331 8.54 -2.49 -12.30
C ALA A 331 8.95 -1.23 -13.08
N ASN A 332 8.54 -0.09 -12.56
CA ASN A 332 8.82 1.23 -13.12
C ASN A 332 9.49 2.12 -12.08
N LYS A 333 10.14 3.18 -12.55
CA LYS A 333 10.79 4.16 -11.68
C LYS A 333 10.52 5.60 -12.13
N ILE A 334 10.36 6.48 -11.15
CA ILE A 334 10.26 7.93 -11.33
C ILE A 334 11.39 8.56 -10.53
N ILE A 335 12.00 9.62 -11.03
CA ILE A 335 13.06 10.35 -10.34
C ILE A 335 12.62 11.79 -10.16
N SER A 336 12.50 12.22 -8.90
CA SER A 336 12.33 13.61 -8.51
C SER A 336 13.69 14.23 -8.19
N THR A 337 13.94 15.44 -8.66
CA THR A 337 15.21 16.16 -8.43
C THR A 337 14.93 17.44 -7.68
N ASN A 338 15.52 17.61 -6.50
CA ASN A 338 15.27 18.73 -5.62
C ASN A 338 16.58 19.38 -5.17
N ARG A 339 16.57 20.71 -5.03
CA ARG A 339 17.70 21.52 -4.58
C ARG A 339 17.52 21.91 -3.11
N PRO A 340 18.61 22.17 -2.39
CA PRO A 340 18.55 22.66 -1.04
C PRO A 340 17.99 24.10 -0.98
N ASN A 341 17.34 24.39 0.12
CA ASN A 341 17.04 25.77 0.50
C ASN A 341 18.29 26.47 1.10
N ASN A 342 18.13 27.69 1.63
CA ASN A 342 19.22 28.46 2.19
C ASN A 342 19.88 27.82 3.43
N THR A 343 19.18 26.89 4.11
CA THR A 343 19.70 26.15 5.27
C THR A 343 20.38 24.85 4.89
N GLY A 344 20.46 24.50 3.60
CA GLY A 344 20.99 23.23 3.12
C GLY A 344 19.99 22.08 3.16
N LEU A 345 18.77 22.32 3.64
CA LEU A 345 17.70 21.31 3.69
C LEU A 345 17.08 21.14 2.31
N VAL A 346 17.09 19.90 1.82
CA VAL A 346 16.38 19.50 0.60
C VAL A 346 15.03 18.89 0.97
N LYS A 347 13.95 19.37 0.36
CA LYS A 347 12.60 18.81 0.52
C LYS A 347 12.14 18.21 -0.80
N SER A 348 11.76 16.95 -0.77
CA SER A 348 11.20 16.22 -1.91
C SER A 348 9.76 15.85 -1.60
N ASP A 349 8.81 16.65 -2.07
CA ASP A 349 7.39 16.27 -2.05
C ASP A 349 7.11 15.39 -3.27
N ILE A 350 6.71 14.17 -3.01
CA ILE A 350 6.43 13.17 -4.04
C ILE A 350 4.93 12.91 -4.25
N SER A 351 4.06 13.66 -3.58
CA SER A 351 2.60 13.43 -3.60
C SER A 351 2.01 13.39 -5.02
N ASN A 352 2.42 14.31 -5.90
CA ASN A 352 1.95 14.34 -7.29
C ASN A 352 2.32 13.07 -8.08
N PHE A 353 3.48 12.48 -7.80
CA PHE A 353 3.89 11.22 -8.44
C PHE A 353 3.07 10.06 -7.88
N LEU A 354 2.80 10.05 -6.58
CA LEU A 354 2.01 9.01 -5.92
C LEU A 354 0.56 9.00 -6.41
N GLN A 355 -0.02 10.16 -6.68
CA GLN A 355 -1.36 10.26 -7.28
C GLN A 355 -1.43 9.55 -8.63
N SER A 356 -0.36 9.58 -9.42
CA SER A 356 -0.30 8.91 -10.72
C SER A 356 -0.28 7.37 -10.64
N LEU A 357 0.06 6.81 -9.47
CA LEU A 357 0.01 5.37 -9.23
C LEU A 357 -1.42 4.86 -9.00
N LEU A 358 -2.36 5.75 -8.71
CA LEU A 358 -3.70 5.43 -8.27
C LEU A 358 -4.74 5.77 -9.34
N ARG A 359 -5.88 5.10 -9.30
CA ARG A 359 -6.95 5.28 -10.29
C ARG A 359 -8.31 5.24 -9.63
N ALA A 360 -9.16 6.20 -9.96
CA ALA A 360 -10.55 6.20 -9.55
C ALA A 360 -11.38 5.19 -10.37
N LYS A 361 -11.03 3.90 -10.26
CA LYS A 361 -11.68 2.81 -10.99
C LYS A 361 -12.07 1.71 -10.02
N ASP A 362 -13.25 1.15 -10.19
CA ASP A 362 -13.71 -0.04 -9.48
C ASP A 362 -13.56 -1.28 -10.35
N GLY A 363 -13.00 -2.32 -9.79
CA GLY A 363 -12.88 -3.63 -10.41
C GLY A 363 -13.49 -4.74 -9.53
N SER A 364 -14.26 -4.35 -8.47
CA SER A 364 -14.82 -5.32 -7.52
C SER A 364 -15.83 -6.24 -8.17
N ASN A 365 -15.84 -7.47 -7.69
CA ASN A 365 -16.87 -8.45 -7.96
C ASN A 365 -17.71 -8.66 -6.69
N PHE A 366 -18.91 -8.13 -6.65
CA PHE A 366 -19.80 -8.17 -5.49
C PHE A 366 -20.31 -9.59 -5.13
N THR A 367 -19.79 -10.64 -5.75
CA THR A 367 -20.04 -12.03 -5.37
C THR A 367 -18.98 -12.60 -4.41
N GLN A 368 -17.87 -11.89 -4.22
CA GLN A 368 -16.79 -12.27 -3.31
C GLN A 368 -17.01 -11.72 -1.90
N ILE A 369 -16.43 -12.39 -0.90
CA ILE A 369 -16.47 -11.92 0.49
C ILE A 369 -15.55 -10.71 0.69
N ASN A 370 -14.40 -10.72 0.04
CA ASN A 370 -13.40 -9.66 0.13
C ASN A 370 -12.77 -9.38 -1.23
N TYR A 371 -12.44 -8.14 -1.47
CA TYR A 371 -11.81 -7.67 -2.69
C TYR A 371 -10.62 -6.77 -2.38
N ARG A 372 -9.42 -7.16 -2.85
CA ARG A 372 -8.25 -6.31 -2.76
C ARG A 372 -8.31 -5.23 -3.83
N ASP A 373 -8.35 -3.95 -3.42
CA ASP A 373 -8.43 -2.82 -4.36
C ASP A 373 -7.03 -2.35 -4.79
N ALA A 374 -6.62 -2.79 -5.96
CA ALA A 374 -5.33 -2.42 -6.55
C ALA A 374 -5.36 -1.05 -7.26
N ASN A 375 -6.53 -0.42 -7.40
CA ASN A 375 -6.65 0.88 -8.04
C ASN A 375 -6.52 2.03 -7.06
N LEU A 376 -7.04 1.85 -5.84
CA LEU A 376 -7.08 2.90 -4.81
C LEU A 376 -5.92 2.81 -3.81
N SER A 377 -5.07 1.80 -3.90
CA SER A 377 -3.87 1.67 -3.07
C SER A 377 -2.69 1.11 -3.85
N ALA A 378 -1.49 1.57 -3.52
CA ALA A 378 -0.26 1.10 -4.13
C ALA A 378 0.88 1.07 -3.09
N SER A 379 1.89 0.25 -3.35
CA SER A 379 3.16 0.24 -2.63
C SER A 379 4.26 0.83 -3.49
N TYR A 380 5.24 1.46 -2.85
CA TYR A 380 6.41 2.00 -3.54
C TYR A 380 7.64 1.93 -2.63
N GLN A 381 8.80 1.95 -3.23
CA GLN A 381 10.08 1.99 -2.54
C GLN A 381 10.81 3.29 -2.90
N ILE A 382 11.60 3.78 -1.97
CA ILE A 382 12.38 5.01 -2.12
C ILE A 382 13.87 4.68 -2.07
N ALA A 383 14.60 5.27 -3.00
CA ALA A 383 16.04 5.38 -2.94
C ALA A 383 16.44 6.82 -3.24
N TYR A 384 17.56 7.26 -2.74
CA TYR A 384 18.04 8.61 -2.97
C TYR A 384 19.51 8.63 -3.39
N ALA A 385 19.90 9.69 -4.07
CA ALA A 385 21.29 9.92 -4.43
C ALA A 385 21.61 11.40 -4.44
N GLU A 386 22.81 11.75 -4.00
CA GLU A 386 23.34 13.10 -4.08
C GLU A 386 24.05 13.32 -5.41
N TYR A 387 23.81 14.45 -6.02
CA TYR A 387 24.47 14.86 -7.25
C TYR A 387 24.93 16.32 -7.16
N TRP A 388 26.11 16.59 -7.67
CA TRP A 388 26.66 17.93 -7.90
C TRP A 388 27.63 17.88 -9.07
N ASP A 389 27.96 19.06 -9.63
CA ASP A 389 28.93 19.12 -10.70
C ASP A 389 30.31 18.67 -10.23
N GLY A 390 30.93 17.81 -11.02
CA GLY A 390 32.24 17.22 -10.72
C GLY A 390 32.19 15.96 -9.85
N LYS A 391 31.00 15.53 -9.37
CA LYS A 391 30.89 14.28 -8.61
C LYS A 391 31.18 13.03 -9.44
N LEU A 392 30.71 13.02 -10.70
CA LEU A 392 30.81 11.87 -11.57
C LEU A 392 31.70 12.20 -12.78
N SER A 393 32.59 11.30 -13.14
CA SER A 393 33.20 11.30 -14.45
C SER A 393 32.19 10.88 -15.52
N SER A 394 32.45 11.17 -16.80
CA SER A 394 31.54 10.87 -17.91
C SER A 394 31.16 9.39 -18.06
N SER A 395 31.90 8.49 -17.43
CA SER A 395 31.66 7.03 -17.45
C SER A 395 31.03 6.45 -16.21
N GLN A 396 30.78 7.25 -15.16
CA GLN A 396 30.19 6.76 -13.90
C GLN A 396 28.68 6.96 -13.86
N THR A 397 27.99 5.96 -13.36
CA THR A 397 26.54 6.03 -13.08
C THR A 397 26.29 6.46 -11.63
N LEU A 398 25.20 7.18 -11.42
CA LEU A 398 24.80 7.61 -10.08
C LEU A 398 24.31 6.41 -9.27
N SER A 399 24.91 6.17 -8.12
CA SER A 399 24.48 5.13 -7.17
C SER A 399 23.38 5.66 -6.26
N TYR A 400 22.28 4.92 -6.15
CA TYR A 400 21.14 5.25 -5.29
C TYR A 400 21.17 4.41 -4.02
N ILE A 401 20.97 5.06 -2.88
CA ILE A 401 20.90 4.43 -1.56
C ILE A 401 19.43 4.13 -1.28
N PRO A 402 19.02 2.87 -1.12
CA PRO A 402 17.65 2.53 -0.79
C PRO A 402 17.32 2.89 0.66
N ILE A 403 16.12 3.40 0.89
CA ILE A 403 15.54 3.47 2.23
C ILE A 403 14.94 2.09 2.52
N PRO A 404 15.33 1.44 3.64
CA PRO A 404 14.77 0.16 4.02
C PRO A 404 13.26 0.27 4.20
N ASN A 405 12.54 -0.78 3.90
CA ASN A 405 11.10 -0.90 3.98
C ASN A 405 10.30 -0.12 2.91
N PRO A 406 9.26 -0.72 2.39
CA PRO A 406 8.35 -0.09 1.47
C PRO A 406 7.46 0.95 2.16
N TYR A 407 6.93 1.85 1.36
CA TYR A 407 5.89 2.81 1.71
C TYR A 407 4.61 2.47 0.96
N TYR A 408 3.50 2.95 1.49
CA TYR A 408 2.18 2.70 0.93
C TYR A 408 1.42 4.00 0.75
N VAL A 409 0.61 4.04 -0.27
CA VAL A 409 -0.24 5.19 -0.58
C VAL A 409 -1.68 4.74 -0.82
N LEU A 410 -2.61 5.52 -0.33
CA LEU A 410 -4.04 5.34 -0.50
C LEU A 410 -4.65 6.56 -1.19
N TYR A 411 -5.67 6.37 -1.99
CA TYR A 411 -6.43 7.44 -2.67
C TYR A 411 -7.25 8.27 -1.67
N ALA A 412 -6.62 8.78 -0.66
CA ALA A 412 -7.21 9.48 0.48
C ALA A 412 -6.75 10.94 0.55
N ALA A 413 -7.56 11.77 1.20
CA ALA A 413 -7.25 13.15 1.52
C ALA A 413 -7.56 13.43 2.99
N LYS A 414 -6.53 13.72 3.79
CA LYS A 414 -6.67 14.10 5.20
C LYS A 414 -6.93 15.61 5.30
N GLN A 415 -7.78 15.99 6.24
CA GLN A 415 -8.17 17.37 6.44
C GLN A 415 -7.30 18.07 7.50
N LEU A 416 -7.33 19.41 7.51
CA LEU A 416 -6.66 20.19 8.54
C LEU A 416 -7.25 19.83 9.92
N GLY A 417 -6.36 19.55 10.86
CA GLY A 417 -6.74 19.09 12.22
C GLY A 417 -6.84 17.58 12.38
N ASP A 418 -6.74 16.80 11.31
CA ASP A 418 -6.67 15.36 11.39
C ASP A 418 -5.41 14.91 12.14
N LYS A 419 -5.59 13.95 13.06
CA LYS A 419 -4.47 13.32 13.77
C LYS A 419 -3.52 12.68 12.75
N TYR A 420 -2.22 12.85 12.96
CA TYR A 420 -1.13 12.37 12.11
C TYR A 420 -0.98 13.09 10.74
N GLY A 421 -1.63 14.23 10.51
CA GLY A 421 -1.52 14.97 9.25
C GLY A 421 -1.89 14.14 8.04
N GLY A 422 -1.02 14.07 7.02
CA GLY A 422 -1.24 13.27 5.81
C GLY A 422 -1.00 11.76 5.97
N ASN A 423 -0.51 11.29 7.13
CA ASN A 423 -0.30 9.87 7.38
C ASN A 423 -1.60 9.18 7.85
N LEU A 424 -1.78 7.94 7.41
CA LEU A 424 -2.98 7.13 7.65
C LEU A 424 -2.86 6.23 8.88
N ALA A 425 -1.98 6.52 9.84
CA ALA A 425 -1.72 5.70 11.02
C ALA A 425 -2.99 5.29 11.80
N ALA A 426 -4.03 6.13 11.78
CA ALA A 426 -5.30 5.81 12.43
C ALA A 426 -6.10 4.67 11.74
N TYR A 427 -5.76 4.33 10.52
CA TYR A 427 -6.45 3.29 9.71
C TYR A 427 -5.58 2.04 9.51
N VAL A 428 -4.35 2.03 10.04
CA VAL A 428 -3.39 0.93 9.86
C VAL A 428 -3.45 0.00 11.07
N PRO A 429 -3.86 -1.26 10.90
CA PRO A 429 -3.86 -2.24 11.96
C PRO A 429 -2.46 -2.82 12.20
N PHE A 430 -2.16 -3.14 13.46
CA PHE A 430 -0.91 -3.76 13.90
C PHE A 430 -1.20 -4.96 14.79
N ARG A 431 -0.30 -5.95 14.82
CA ARG A 431 -0.39 -7.14 15.69
C ARG A 431 -0.28 -6.78 17.16
N SER A 432 0.68 -5.93 17.48
CA SER A 432 0.96 -5.54 18.86
C SER A 432 0.18 -4.28 19.20
N VAL A 433 -1.09 -4.44 19.51
CA VAL A 433 -1.93 -3.36 20.01
C VAL A 433 -2.00 -3.48 21.52
N THR A 434 -1.27 -2.61 22.23
CA THR A 434 -1.24 -2.58 23.69
C THR A 434 -2.34 -1.72 24.30
N ASP A 435 -2.99 -0.88 23.48
CA ASP A 435 -4.01 0.08 23.90
C ASP A 435 -5.14 0.09 22.84
N ASN A 436 -6.39 -0.04 23.31
CA ASN A 436 -7.57 0.01 22.46
C ASN A 436 -7.68 1.30 21.62
N SER A 437 -7.03 2.38 22.05
CA SER A 437 -6.95 3.63 21.26
C SER A 437 -6.13 3.52 19.98
N GLN A 438 -5.37 2.45 19.81
CA GLN A 438 -4.55 2.15 18.63
C GLN A 438 -5.21 1.18 17.65
N LEU A 439 -6.42 0.68 17.96
CA LEU A 439 -7.20 -0.13 17.03
C LEU A 439 -7.49 0.68 15.77
N ALA A 440 -7.26 0.05 14.61
CA ALA A 440 -7.42 0.71 13.32
C ALA A 440 -8.88 1.07 13.05
N ARG A 441 -9.11 2.23 12.44
CA ARG A 441 -10.42 2.62 11.92
C ARG A 441 -10.68 1.94 10.58
N TRP A 442 -11.94 1.68 10.30
CA TRP A 442 -12.39 1.30 8.98
C TRP A 442 -12.30 2.48 8.01
N ALA A 443 -12.01 2.20 6.74
CA ALA A 443 -11.90 3.22 5.71
C ALA A 443 -13.28 3.61 5.18
N THR A 444 -14.00 4.39 5.96
CA THR A 444 -15.29 4.99 5.61
C THR A 444 -15.35 6.42 6.12
N ASP A 445 -16.12 7.27 5.46
CA ASP A 445 -16.35 8.66 5.87
C ASP A 445 -17.52 8.79 6.85
N PHE A 446 -18.33 7.74 6.98
CA PHE A 446 -19.45 7.70 7.90
C PHE A 446 -19.05 7.19 9.27
N ALA A 447 -19.58 7.80 10.31
CA ALA A 447 -19.50 7.24 11.66
C ALA A 447 -20.30 5.94 11.75
N GLU A 448 -21.49 5.90 11.16
CA GLU A 448 -22.38 4.74 11.04
C GLU A 448 -22.89 4.66 9.59
N PRO A 449 -22.19 3.90 8.70
CA PRO A 449 -22.68 3.71 7.33
C PRO A 449 -24.07 3.07 7.31
N ALA A 450 -24.87 3.37 6.29
CA ALA A 450 -26.16 2.77 6.07
C ALA A 450 -26.06 1.59 5.10
N TYR A 451 -26.58 0.44 5.48
CA TYR A 451 -26.71 -0.76 4.66
C TYR A 451 -28.16 -0.99 4.26
N SER A 452 -28.41 -1.22 2.99
CA SER A 452 -29.75 -1.55 2.48
C SER A 452 -29.76 -3.00 1.98
N ASN A 453 -30.67 -3.81 2.49
CA ASN A 453 -30.84 -5.21 2.08
C ASN A 453 -31.01 -5.33 0.55
N GLY A 454 -30.24 -6.22 -0.06
CA GLY A 454 -30.27 -6.46 -1.50
C GLY A 454 -29.59 -5.39 -2.38
N TYR A 455 -28.89 -4.44 -1.78
CA TYR A 455 -28.02 -3.49 -2.50
C TYR A 455 -26.55 -3.86 -2.32
N PRO A 456 -25.71 -3.65 -3.36
CA PRO A 456 -24.28 -3.93 -3.25
C PRO A 456 -23.63 -2.96 -2.25
N PHE A 457 -22.93 -3.50 -1.26
CA PHE A 457 -22.28 -2.72 -0.22
C PHE A 457 -20.95 -3.36 0.17
N ASP A 458 -19.95 -2.55 0.40
CA ASP A 458 -18.68 -2.95 0.99
C ASP A 458 -18.14 -1.88 1.94
N ILE A 459 -17.25 -2.27 2.80
CA ILE A 459 -16.52 -1.37 3.69
C ILE A 459 -15.02 -1.62 3.60
N GLY A 460 -14.25 -0.54 3.54
CA GLY A 460 -12.80 -0.61 3.37
C GLY A 460 -12.05 -0.84 4.67
N PHE A 461 -10.93 -1.57 4.58
CA PHE A 461 -9.92 -1.68 5.63
C PHE A 461 -8.53 -1.87 5.02
N ILE A 462 -7.50 -1.50 5.76
CA ILE A 462 -6.11 -1.71 5.35
C ILE A 462 -5.66 -3.07 5.89
N TYR A 463 -5.11 -3.91 5.02
CA TYR A 463 -4.30 -5.05 5.43
C TYR A 463 -2.84 -4.62 5.36
N SER A 464 -2.24 -4.39 6.53
CA SER A 464 -0.90 -3.81 6.66
C SER A 464 0.20 -4.87 6.48
N ASP A 465 1.41 -4.40 6.26
CA ASP A 465 2.63 -5.21 6.20
C ASP A 465 2.88 -5.99 7.51
N ASP A 466 2.50 -5.44 8.66
CA ASP A 466 2.60 -6.10 9.95
C ASP A 466 1.66 -7.31 10.10
N LEU A 467 0.54 -7.33 9.37
CA LEU A 467 -0.42 -8.43 9.39
C LEU A 467 -0.12 -9.54 8.36
N VAL A 468 0.87 -9.35 7.49
CA VAL A 468 1.18 -10.34 6.44
C VAL A 468 1.48 -11.72 7.06
N GLY A 469 0.82 -12.74 6.50
CA GLY A 469 0.90 -14.12 6.99
C GLY A 469 -0.15 -14.50 8.02
N LEU A 470 -0.91 -13.53 8.58
CA LEU A 470 -2.04 -13.83 9.46
C LEU A 470 -3.31 -14.09 8.66
N GLN A 471 -4.11 -15.01 9.18
CA GLN A 471 -5.46 -15.23 8.66
C GLN A 471 -6.45 -14.38 9.46
N LEU A 472 -7.03 -13.39 8.77
CA LEU A 472 -8.05 -12.55 9.36
C LEU A 472 -9.43 -13.19 9.26
N TYR A 473 -10.26 -12.90 10.23
CA TYR A 473 -11.68 -13.12 10.16
C TYR A 473 -12.44 -11.88 10.65
N CYS A 474 -13.62 -11.68 10.07
CA CYS A 474 -14.53 -10.61 10.51
C CYS A 474 -15.60 -11.20 11.41
N THR A 475 -15.77 -10.62 12.58
CA THR A 475 -16.90 -10.92 13.47
C THR A 475 -18.00 -9.91 13.22
N LEU A 476 -19.19 -10.40 12.83
CA LEU A 476 -20.41 -9.63 12.63
C LEU A 476 -21.41 -9.97 13.73
N THR A 477 -21.96 -8.92 14.38
CA THR A 477 -22.95 -9.07 15.44
C THR A 477 -24.19 -8.25 15.11
N PRO A 478 -25.33 -8.89 14.82
CA PRO A 478 -26.62 -8.21 14.64
C PRO A 478 -27.10 -7.59 15.95
N LEU A 479 -27.70 -6.41 15.86
CA LEU A 479 -28.24 -5.68 17.03
C LEU A 479 -29.70 -5.25 16.81
N ASP A 480 -30.45 -5.23 17.90
CA ASP A 480 -31.79 -4.68 17.95
C ASP A 480 -31.82 -3.13 17.90
N ILE A 481 -33.00 -2.53 17.97
CA ILE A 481 -33.21 -1.07 17.98
C ILE A 481 -32.53 -0.38 19.16
N ASN A 482 -32.32 -1.10 20.27
CA ASN A 482 -31.66 -0.61 21.47
C ASN A 482 -30.16 -0.88 21.47
N ARG A 483 -29.63 -1.41 20.35
CA ARG A 483 -28.23 -1.82 20.13
C ARG A 483 -27.80 -2.99 21.03
N ASN A 484 -28.72 -3.83 21.46
CA ASN A 484 -28.40 -5.08 22.15
C ASN A 484 -28.14 -6.18 21.11
N PRO A 485 -27.16 -7.07 21.33
CA PRO A 485 -26.95 -8.23 20.47
C PRO A 485 -28.18 -9.12 20.39
N LEU A 486 -28.61 -9.43 19.17
CA LEU A 486 -29.71 -10.36 18.94
C LEU A 486 -29.21 -11.81 19.04
N PRO A 487 -29.95 -12.70 19.74
CA PRO A 487 -29.64 -14.12 19.71
C PRO A 487 -29.95 -14.69 18.32
N GLY A 488 -29.02 -15.43 17.76
CA GLY A 488 -29.22 -16.13 16.48
C GLY A 488 -29.02 -15.26 15.25
N GLY A 489 -27.80 -14.78 15.03
CA GLY A 489 -27.42 -14.15 13.77
C GLY A 489 -27.70 -15.04 12.55
N PRO A 490 -27.51 -14.55 11.30
CA PRO A 490 -27.88 -15.26 10.06
C PRO A 490 -27.21 -16.63 9.85
N GLN A 491 -26.41 -17.07 10.77
CA GLN A 491 -25.84 -18.42 10.83
C GLN A 491 -26.25 -19.19 12.11
N THR A 492 -27.45 -19.01 12.58
CA THR A 492 -27.99 -19.88 13.64
C THR A 492 -28.00 -21.31 13.14
N SER A 493 -27.14 -22.16 13.68
CA SER A 493 -27.14 -23.58 13.36
C SER A 493 -28.27 -24.24 14.13
N TYR A 494 -29.23 -24.77 13.41
CA TYR A 494 -30.35 -25.55 13.95
C TYR A 494 -30.01 -27.02 13.95
N LEU A 495 -30.48 -27.73 14.98
CA LEU A 495 -30.46 -29.19 14.97
C LEU A 495 -31.47 -29.71 13.94
N LEU A 496 -30.97 -30.66 13.14
CA LEU A 496 -31.79 -31.36 12.14
C LEU A 496 -32.01 -32.81 12.56
N ASN A 497 -33.16 -33.36 12.21
CA ASN A 497 -33.40 -34.79 12.23
C ASN A 497 -32.65 -35.49 11.10
N ASP A 498 -32.56 -36.81 11.12
CA ASP A 498 -31.92 -37.64 10.06
C ASP A 498 -32.51 -37.44 8.65
N ASP A 499 -33.77 -36.98 8.59
CA ASP A 499 -34.46 -36.64 7.34
C ASP A 499 -34.24 -35.19 6.87
N SER A 500 -33.33 -34.43 7.52
CA SER A 500 -33.05 -33.01 7.28
C SER A 500 -34.20 -32.06 7.68
N SER A 501 -35.21 -32.52 8.37
CA SER A 501 -36.23 -31.67 8.96
C SER A 501 -35.72 -31.00 10.26
N TRP A 502 -36.34 -29.88 10.65
CA TRP A 502 -35.97 -29.15 11.88
C TRP A 502 -36.34 -29.93 13.12
N LEU A 503 -35.42 -30.10 14.06
CA LEU A 503 -35.75 -30.55 15.41
C LEU A 503 -36.41 -29.40 16.16
N LEU A 504 -37.61 -29.65 16.66
CA LEU A 504 -38.42 -28.61 17.31
C LEU A 504 -38.54 -28.84 18.83
N ASN A 505 -38.61 -27.72 19.56
CA ASN A 505 -39.02 -27.71 20.97
C ASN A 505 -40.52 -28.05 21.14
N GLN A 506 -40.95 -28.28 22.36
CA GLN A 506 -42.36 -28.56 22.65
C GLN A 506 -43.35 -27.42 22.27
N ASP A 507 -42.85 -26.19 22.16
CA ASP A 507 -43.58 -24.99 21.72
C ASP A 507 -43.57 -24.79 20.20
N GLY A 508 -42.93 -25.70 19.43
CA GLY A 508 -42.80 -25.62 17.99
C GLY A 508 -41.64 -24.75 17.51
N SER A 509 -40.87 -24.16 18.41
CA SER A 509 -39.65 -23.42 18.05
C SER A 509 -38.51 -24.36 17.64
N LYS A 510 -37.65 -23.93 16.70
CA LYS A 510 -36.50 -24.71 16.23
C LYS A 510 -35.45 -24.84 17.33
N LEU A 511 -34.94 -26.05 17.54
CA LEU A 511 -33.82 -26.28 18.45
C LEU A 511 -32.52 -25.73 17.89
N VAL A 512 -31.89 -24.83 18.63
CA VAL A 512 -30.64 -24.14 18.23
C VAL A 512 -29.46 -24.87 18.84
N ILE A 513 -28.44 -25.21 18.02
CA ILE A 513 -27.19 -25.86 18.48
C ILE A 513 -26.37 -24.88 19.35
N ALA A 514 -26.39 -23.60 18.99
CA ALA A 514 -25.73 -22.53 19.75
C ALA A 514 -26.47 -21.22 19.58
N ASN A 515 -26.76 -20.51 20.65
CA ASN A 515 -27.14 -19.10 20.63
C ASN A 515 -25.89 -18.25 20.42
N GLN A 516 -25.40 -18.19 19.21
CA GLN A 516 -24.34 -17.24 18.90
C GLN A 516 -24.97 -15.92 18.49
N SER A 517 -24.79 -14.91 19.31
CA SER A 517 -25.19 -13.53 19.01
C SER A 517 -24.26 -12.88 17.95
N SER A 518 -23.21 -13.58 17.54
CA SER A 518 -22.26 -13.14 16.52
C SER A 518 -21.81 -14.31 15.66
N PHE A 519 -21.40 -14.03 14.43
CA PHE A 519 -20.78 -15.01 13.57
C PHE A 519 -19.46 -14.48 13.00
N SER A 520 -18.52 -15.39 12.78
CA SER A 520 -17.21 -15.09 12.22
C SER A 520 -17.11 -15.62 10.81
N MET A 521 -16.61 -14.79 9.88
CA MET A 521 -16.35 -15.18 8.50
C MET A 521 -14.89 -14.95 8.17
N PRO A 522 -14.20 -15.92 7.52
CA PRO A 522 -12.83 -15.74 7.07
C PRO A 522 -12.73 -14.59 6.06
N VAL A 523 -11.68 -13.77 6.19
CA VAL A 523 -11.41 -12.67 5.26
C VAL A 523 -10.06 -12.92 4.58
N PRO A 524 -10.04 -13.39 3.33
CA PRO A 524 -8.82 -13.63 2.58
C PRO A 524 -8.19 -12.32 2.14
N ALA A 525 -7.56 -11.60 3.08
CA ALA A 525 -6.99 -10.29 2.85
C ALA A 525 -5.60 -10.37 2.19
N GLN A 526 -5.28 -9.36 1.39
CA GLN A 526 -3.98 -9.18 0.75
C GLN A 526 -3.44 -7.78 1.08
N LEU A 527 -2.12 -7.65 1.14
CA LEU A 527 -1.45 -6.37 1.42
C LEU A 527 -1.99 -5.23 0.56
N GLY A 528 -2.51 -4.20 1.20
CA GLY A 528 -3.15 -3.06 0.54
C GLY A 528 -4.51 -2.71 1.11
N LEU A 529 -5.25 -1.88 0.37
CA LEU A 529 -6.65 -1.61 0.66
C LEU A 529 -7.48 -2.85 0.30
N ASN A 530 -8.26 -3.32 1.23
CA ASN A 530 -9.22 -4.39 1.06
C ASN A 530 -10.63 -3.87 1.30
N ARG A 531 -11.60 -4.45 0.63
CA ARG A 531 -13.02 -4.09 0.72
C ARG A 531 -13.79 -5.33 1.11
N LEU A 532 -14.33 -5.34 2.32
CA LEU A 532 -15.17 -6.40 2.84
C LEU A 532 -16.59 -6.22 2.30
N LEU A 533 -17.07 -7.18 1.52
CA LEU A 533 -18.39 -7.14 0.90
C LEU A 533 -19.41 -7.73 1.86
N ILE A 534 -20.49 -7.02 2.08
CA ILE A 534 -21.61 -7.45 2.94
C ILE A 534 -22.78 -7.81 2.03
N ASN A 535 -23.13 -9.08 2.02
CA ASN A 535 -24.23 -9.64 1.19
C ASN A 535 -25.33 -10.29 2.07
N ALA A 536 -25.34 -10.00 3.36
CA ALA A 536 -26.33 -10.58 4.28
C ALA A 536 -27.72 -9.95 4.06
N ASN A 537 -28.75 -10.76 4.07
CA ASN A 537 -30.12 -10.29 4.23
C ASN A 537 -30.48 -10.41 5.71
N PHE A 538 -30.61 -9.27 6.35
CA PHE A 538 -31.00 -9.21 7.76
C PHE A 538 -32.51 -9.27 7.92
N ASP A 539 -32.95 -9.90 9.00
CA ASP A 539 -34.37 -9.95 9.39
C ASP A 539 -34.87 -8.57 9.88
N SER A 540 -36.17 -8.39 9.96
CA SER A 540 -36.82 -7.12 10.29
C SER A 540 -36.58 -6.61 11.71
N ASP A 541 -36.06 -7.44 12.59
CA ASP A 541 -35.74 -7.11 13.99
C ASP A 541 -34.29 -6.63 14.15
N VAL A 542 -33.47 -6.72 13.08
CA VAL A 542 -32.07 -6.21 13.02
C VAL A 542 -32.11 -4.77 12.55
N TYR A 543 -31.74 -3.85 13.43
CA TYR A 543 -31.63 -2.42 13.12
C TYR A 543 -30.18 -1.96 12.88
N TYR A 544 -29.24 -2.67 13.49
CA TYR A 544 -27.80 -2.40 13.34
C TYR A 544 -27.04 -3.71 13.29
N PHE A 545 -25.82 -3.65 12.81
CA PHE A 545 -24.83 -4.70 13.04
C PHE A 545 -23.46 -4.08 13.29
N THR A 546 -22.61 -4.80 13.99
CA THR A 546 -21.24 -4.37 14.22
C THR A 546 -20.26 -5.28 13.50
N LEU A 547 -19.11 -4.70 13.11
CA LEU A 547 -18.00 -5.38 12.46
C LEU A 547 -16.71 -5.18 13.25
N THR A 548 -15.96 -6.24 13.45
CA THR A 548 -14.57 -6.20 13.95
C THR A 548 -13.72 -7.17 13.16
N LEU A 549 -12.46 -6.79 12.86
CA LEU A 549 -11.46 -7.69 12.29
C LEU A 549 -10.59 -8.25 13.40
N ASN A 550 -10.35 -9.55 13.33
CA ASN A 550 -9.62 -10.32 14.32
C ASN A 550 -8.69 -11.31 13.62
N TYR A 551 -7.69 -11.80 14.36
CA TYR A 551 -6.90 -12.97 14.02
C TYR A 551 -6.67 -13.81 15.29
N ASN A 552 -6.38 -15.08 15.14
CA ASN A 552 -5.93 -15.92 16.24
C ASN A 552 -4.41 -16.06 16.19
N ASP A 553 -3.80 -16.01 17.34
CA ASP A 553 -2.36 -16.31 17.48
C ASP A 553 -2.09 -17.83 17.48
N SER A 554 -0.83 -18.22 17.71
CA SER A 554 -0.42 -19.63 17.75
C SER A 554 -1.01 -20.42 18.91
N GLU A 555 -1.55 -19.74 19.93
CA GLU A 555 -2.20 -20.33 21.10
C GLU A 555 -3.74 -20.31 20.97
N ASP A 556 -4.23 -19.99 19.77
CA ASP A 556 -5.66 -19.83 19.42
C ASP A 556 -6.37 -18.72 20.21
N VAL A 557 -5.61 -17.71 20.67
CA VAL A 557 -6.15 -16.54 21.34
C VAL A 557 -6.56 -15.50 20.29
N ALA A 558 -7.79 -15.01 20.40
CA ALA A 558 -8.34 -14.01 19.51
C ALA A 558 -7.81 -12.61 19.81
N HIS A 559 -7.26 -11.95 18.79
CA HIS A 559 -6.78 -10.58 18.85
C HIS A 559 -7.58 -9.69 17.90
N THR A 560 -8.15 -8.61 18.42
CA THR A 560 -8.89 -7.63 17.63
C THR A 560 -7.92 -6.56 17.11
N VAL A 561 -7.99 -6.24 15.81
CA VAL A 561 -7.10 -5.27 15.15
C VAL A 561 -7.81 -4.00 14.70
N THR A 562 -9.14 -3.98 14.66
CA THR A 562 -9.93 -2.80 14.29
C THR A 562 -10.86 -2.34 15.41
N GLN A 563 -11.21 -1.06 15.38
CA GLN A 563 -12.33 -0.56 16.17
C GLN A 563 -13.62 -1.23 15.71
N THR A 564 -14.57 -1.36 16.62
CA THR A 564 -15.92 -1.81 16.28
C THR A 564 -16.59 -0.78 15.39
N GLN A 565 -16.99 -1.20 14.18
CA GLN A 565 -17.76 -0.39 13.25
C GLN A 565 -19.22 -0.77 13.34
N THR A 566 -20.06 0.17 13.76
CA THR A 566 -21.50 0.02 13.67
C THR A 566 -21.99 0.41 12.29
N VAL A 567 -22.86 -0.41 11.72
CA VAL A 567 -23.55 -0.18 10.46
C VAL A 567 -25.05 -0.18 10.73
N ARG A 568 -25.75 0.82 10.24
CA ARG A 568 -27.21 0.94 10.39
C ARG A 568 -27.91 0.22 9.24
N ILE A 569 -28.96 -0.53 9.52
CA ILE A 569 -29.83 -1.08 8.47
C ILE A 569 -30.78 0.02 8.00
N ASP A 570 -30.82 0.23 6.70
CA ASP A 570 -31.80 1.09 6.04
C ASP A 570 -33.05 0.24 5.74
N ASP A 571 -34.13 0.52 6.45
CA ASP A 571 -35.43 -0.17 6.38
C ASP A 571 -36.45 0.53 5.46
N ALA A 572 -36.04 1.57 4.76
CA ALA A 572 -36.92 2.31 3.87
C ALA A 572 -37.52 1.44 2.76
N VAL A 573 -38.84 1.42 2.68
CA VAL A 573 -39.61 0.54 1.77
C VAL A 573 -39.79 1.17 0.36
N ASP A 574 -39.35 2.40 0.15
CA ASP A 574 -39.55 3.10 -1.12
C ASP A 574 -38.83 2.42 -2.30
N GLU A 575 -39.62 2.00 -3.31
CA GLU A 575 -39.11 1.38 -4.52
C GLU A 575 -38.39 2.39 -5.46
N GLN A 576 -38.72 3.68 -5.37
CA GLN A 576 -38.16 4.74 -6.21
C GLN A 576 -36.93 5.41 -5.62
N SER A 577 -36.10 4.69 -4.91
CA SER A 577 -34.88 5.22 -4.32
C SER A 577 -33.75 5.32 -5.32
N VAL A 578 -32.84 6.27 -5.09
CA VAL A 578 -31.58 6.42 -5.84
C VAL A 578 -30.44 5.99 -4.96
N TYR A 579 -29.72 4.93 -5.38
CA TYR A 579 -28.54 4.42 -4.68
C TYR A 579 -27.28 4.94 -5.32
N LEU A 580 -26.51 5.73 -4.57
CA LEU A 580 -25.26 6.33 -5.02
C LEU A 580 -24.08 5.70 -4.27
N ARG A 581 -22.96 5.68 -4.99
CA ARG A 581 -21.65 5.43 -4.38
C ARG A 581 -20.63 6.42 -4.88
N TRP A 582 -19.61 6.67 -4.06
CA TRP A 582 -18.53 7.59 -4.41
C TRP A 582 -17.24 7.24 -3.67
N ILE A 583 -16.11 7.70 -4.20
CA ILE A 583 -14.84 7.58 -3.50
C ILE A 583 -14.77 8.72 -2.48
N GLY A 584 -14.71 8.37 -1.21
CA GLY A 584 -14.66 9.30 -0.11
C GLY A 584 -13.27 9.81 0.24
N LEU A 585 -13.19 10.70 1.20
CA LEU A 585 -11.93 11.27 1.71
C LEU A 585 -11.06 10.22 2.42
N SER A 586 -11.67 9.18 2.99
CA SER A 586 -10.99 8.02 3.55
C SER A 586 -10.26 7.16 2.51
N GLY A 587 -10.50 7.41 1.22
CA GLY A 587 -9.88 6.68 0.12
C GLY A 587 -10.55 5.37 -0.23
N CYS A 588 -11.78 5.17 0.20
CA CYS A 588 -12.60 4.00 -0.13
C CYS A 588 -13.96 4.41 -0.68
N TRP A 589 -14.70 3.44 -1.20
CA TRP A 589 -16.05 3.66 -1.67
C TRP A 589 -17.00 3.82 -0.49
N ASN A 590 -17.86 4.83 -0.56
CA ASN A 590 -18.98 5.06 0.34
C ASN A 590 -20.29 4.87 -0.43
N TYR A 591 -21.33 4.48 0.29
CA TYR A 591 -22.64 4.13 -0.27
C TYR A 591 -23.73 4.83 0.50
N TYR A 592 -24.77 5.28 -0.22
CA TYR A 592 -25.97 5.83 0.43
C TYR A 592 -27.18 5.71 -0.48
N ARG A 593 -28.35 5.38 0.11
CA ARG A 593 -29.64 5.27 -0.55
C ARG A 593 -30.48 6.50 -0.23
N PHE A 594 -30.81 7.27 -1.25
CA PHE A 594 -31.65 8.45 -1.14
C PHE A 594 -33.10 8.07 -1.43
N VAL A 595 -33.99 8.27 -0.47
CA VAL A 595 -35.38 7.81 -0.53
C VAL A 595 -36.40 8.94 -0.56
N TYR A 596 -35.98 10.19 -0.26
CA TYR A 596 -36.87 11.33 -0.14
C TYR A 596 -36.75 12.28 -1.34
N ASN A 597 -37.91 12.94 -1.68
CA ASN A 597 -38.01 14.13 -2.52
C ASN A 597 -37.14 14.10 -3.78
N GLN A 598 -37.33 13.08 -4.62
CA GLN A 598 -36.66 13.02 -5.90
C GLN A 598 -37.35 13.98 -6.88
N GLU A 599 -36.56 14.84 -7.50
CA GLU A 599 -37.01 15.74 -8.55
C GLU A 599 -36.26 15.42 -9.83
N VAL A 600 -36.98 15.04 -10.88
CA VAL A 600 -36.40 14.83 -12.21
C VAL A 600 -36.82 15.97 -13.09
N SER A 601 -35.87 16.78 -13.51
CA SER A 601 -36.12 17.92 -14.42
C SER A 601 -35.43 17.68 -15.77
N LEU A 602 -36.12 18.12 -16.84
CA LEU A 602 -35.57 18.12 -18.17
C LEU A 602 -35.03 19.52 -18.46
N ASP A 603 -33.73 19.63 -18.68
CA ASP A 603 -33.08 20.87 -19.08
C ASP A 603 -32.88 20.89 -20.60
N VAL A 604 -33.62 21.73 -21.28
CA VAL A 604 -33.53 21.91 -22.75
C VAL A 604 -32.83 23.22 -23.04
N GLN A 605 -31.66 23.15 -23.61
CA GLN A 605 -30.79 24.30 -23.87
C GLN A 605 -30.27 24.32 -25.31
N ASN A 606 -29.55 25.39 -25.61
CA ASN A 606 -28.82 25.56 -26.86
C ASN A 606 -29.75 25.44 -28.11
N ALA A 607 -30.89 26.12 -28.06
CA ALA A 607 -31.71 26.22 -29.28
C ALA A 607 -30.92 26.92 -30.39
N VAL A 608 -30.68 26.21 -31.48
CA VAL A 608 -30.13 26.82 -32.71
C VAL A 608 -31.30 27.31 -33.52
N ILE A 609 -31.33 28.62 -33.72
CA ILE A 609 -32.41 29.31 -34.39
C ILE A 609 -31.90 29.82 -35.73
N ILE A 610 -32.60 29.51 -36.79
CA ILE A 610 -32.45 30.14 -38.09
C ILE A 610 -33.40 31.33 -38.17
N LYS A 611 -32.88 32.45 -38.67
CA LYS A 611 -33.71 33.59 -39.04
C LYS A 611 -33.94 33.57 -40.53
N ASN A 612 -35.17 33.37 -40.92
CA ASN A 612 -35.58 33.37 -42.32
C ASN A 612 -35.70 34.80 -42.86
N TYR A 613 -35.33 34.99 -44.14
CA TYR A 613 -35.61 36.24 -44.82
C TYR A 613 -37.12 36.34 -45.11
N VAL A 614 -37.71 37.43 -44.66
CA VAL A 614 -39.13 37.70 -44.88
C VAL A 614 -39.25 38.58 -46.13
N SER A 615 -39.78 37.99 -47.16
CA SER A 615 -40.06 38.72 -48.43
C SER A 615 -41.42 39.41 -48.44
N ASP A 616 -42.37 38.91 -47.71
CA ASP A 616 -43.71 39.45 -47.58
C ASP A 616 -44.04 39.69 -46.09
N TRP A 617 -43.97 40.93 -45.68
CA TRP A 617 -44.24 41.40 -44.34
C TRP A 617 -45.69 41.38 -43.92
N GLU A 618 -46.58 41.33 -44.90
CA GLU A 618 -48.01 41.37 -44.67
C GLU A 618 -48.60 40.00 -44.37
N ASN A 619 -48.03 38.95 -44.98
CA ASN A 619 -48.45 37.53 -44.81
C ASN A 619 -47.38 36.62 -44.31
N GLN A 620 -46.41 37.13 -43.56
CA GLN A 620 -45.34 36.33 -43.06
C GLN A 620 -45.83 35.27 -42.07
N ASP A 621 -45.29 34.05 -42.16
CA ASP A 621 -45.56 32.96 -41.21
C ASP A 621 -44.67 33.05 -39.96
N GLY A 622 -43.40 32.96 -40.08
CA GLY A 622 -42.47 33.07 -38.98
C GLY A 622 -41.08 33.50 -39.42
N ILE A 623 -40.43 34.32 -38.60
CA ILE A 623 -39.10 34.84 -38.89
C ILE A 623 -38.01 33.85 -38.32
N GLU A 624 -38.34 33.12 -37.30
CA GLU A 624 -37.40 32.28 -36.59
C GLU A 624 -37.86 30.83 -36.55
N GLU A 625 -36.93 29.91 -36.82
CA GLU A 625 -37.14 28.48 -36.80
C GLU A 625 -36.06 27.79 -36.01
N VAL A 626 -36.45 26.85 -35.16
CA VAL A 626 -35.53 26.10 -34.32
C VAL A 626 -35.10 24.86 -35.06
N ILE A 627 -33.79 24.76 -35.39
CA ILE A 627 -33.21 23.62 -36.12
C ILE A 627 -32.56 22.58 -35.23
N GLY A 628 -32.30 22.93 -33.99
CA GLY A 628 -31.72 21.96 -33.06
C GLY A 628 -31.77 22.45 -31.62
N LYS A 629 -31.79 21.53 -30.72
CA LYS A 629 -31.72 21.74 -29.27
C LYS A 629 -30.82 20.70 -28.63
N SER A 630 -30.32 20.94 -27.45
CA SER A 630 -29.73 19.93 -26.59
C SER A 630 -30.62 19.72 -25.38
N ALA A 631 -30.78 18.47 -24.98
CA ALA A 631 -31.56 18.13 -23.79
C ALA A 631 -30.76 17.27 -22.85
N GLY A 632 -30.84 17.54 -21.57
CA GLY A 632 -30.26 16.77 -20.49
C GLY A 632 -31.25 16.61 -19.35
N GLN A 633 -31.22 15.46 -18.69
CA GLN A 633 -31.98 15.28 -17.47
C GLN A 633 -31.13 15.65 -16.27
N LYS A 634 -31.73 16.34 -15.31
CA LYS A 634 -31.19 16.61 -13.98
C LYS A 634 -32.00 15.84 -12.96
N ILE A 635 -31.33 15.19 -12.04
CA ILE A 635 -31.97 14.54 -10.90
C ILE A 635 -31.46 15.23 -9.64
N LYS A 636 -32.41 15.68 -8.81
CA LYS A 636 -32.15 16.11 -7.45
C LYS A 636 -32.62 14.99 -6.51
N VAL A 637 -31.76 14.55 -5.61
CA VAL A 637 -32.07 13.57 -4.58
C VAL A 637 -31.84 14.19 -3.22
N MET A 638 -32.65 13.78 -2.24
CA MET A 638 -32.62 14.33 -0.91
C MET A 638 -32.65 13.22 0.15
N ALA A 639 -31.97 13.47 1.24
CA ALA A 639 -32.09 12.72 2.50
C ALA A 639 -32.51 13.73 3.58
N GLU A 640 -33.44 13.34 4.43
CA GLU A 640 -34.00 14.18 5.49
C GLU A 640 -33.70 13.55 6.87
N ASP A 641 -33.93 14.31 7.91
CA ASP A 641 -33.79 13.88 9.31
C ASP A 641 -32.40 13.33 9.67
N LEU A 642 -31.37 13.92 9.07
CA LEU A 642 -29.98 13.49 9.25
C LEU A 642 -29.36 14.12 10.48
N SER A 643 -28.59 13.31 11.23
CA SER A 643 -27.67 13.83 12.23
C SER A 643 -26.49 14.58 11.59
N VAL A 644 -25.83 15.45 12.35
CA VAL A 644 -24.61 16.15 11.89
C VAL A 644 -23.50 15.16 11.48
N ALA A 645 -23.44 14.00 12.14
CA ALA A 645 -22.47 12.95 11.80
C ALA A 645 -22.76 12.32 10.43
N ASP A 646 -24.03 12.04 10.11
CA ASP A 646 -24.45 11.53 8.81
C ASP A 646 -24.17 12.54 7.69
N ILE A 647 -24.44 13.82 7.94
CA ILE A 647 -24.18 14.89 6.98
C ILE A 647 -22.69 14.98 6.67
N LYS A 648 -21.81 14.89 7.67
CA LYS A 648 -20.36 14.88 7.47
C LYS A 648 -19.91 13.73 6.57
N GLY A 649 -20.49 12.54 6.73
CA GLY A 649 -20.25 11.40 5.85
C GLY A 649 -20.71 11.66 4.41
N LEU A 650 -21.93 12.21 4.26
CA LEU A 650 -22.50 12.54 2.95
C LEU A 650 -21.78 13.68 2.24
N GLN A 651 -21.22 14.65 2.96
CA GLN A 651 -20.51 15.77 2.37
C GLN A 651 -19.37 15.34 1.45
N SER A 652 -18.73 14.21 1.72
CA SER A 652 -17.63 13.68 0.92
C SER A 652 -18.02 13.39 -0.54
N ILE A 653 -19.31 13.19 -0.84
CA ILE A 653 -19.81 13.06 -2.23
C ILE A 653 -19.50 14.29 -3.07
N LYS A 654 -19.52 15.49 -2.46
CA LYS A 654 -19.28 16.78 -3.15
C LYS A 654 -17.82 16.96 -3.57
N TYR A 655 -16.90 16.30 -2.86
CA TYR A 655 -15.46 16.36 -3.13
C TYR A 655 -14.98 15.19 -3.99
N SER A 656 -15.84 14.19 -4.19
CA SER A 656 -15.44 12.96 -4.87
C SER A 656 -15.16 13.18 -6.35
N PRO A 657 -14.04 12.68 -6.87
CA PRO A 657 -13.74 12.69 -8.29
C PRO A 657 -14.57 11.66 -9.08
N LYS A 658 -15.23 10.74 -8.37
CA LYS A 658 -15.97 9.64 -8.98
C LYS A 658 -17.25 9.34 -8.20
N VAL A 659 -18.37 9.70 -8.79
CA VAL A 659 -19.70 9.39 -8.27
C VAL A 659 -20.44 8.49 -9.26
N GLN A 660 -21.11 7.47 -8.76
CA GLN A 660 -21.82 6.51 -9.58
C GLN A 660 -23.21 6.21 -8.99
N MET A 661 -24.16 6.03 -9.86
CA MET A 661 -25.54 5.64 -9.56
C MET A 661 -25.74 4.16 -9.93
N LEU A 662 -26.39 3.41 -9.07
CA LEU A 662 -26.79 2.02 -9.36
C LEU A 662 -27.95 2.02 -10.35
N VAL A 663 -27.76 1.36 -11.49
CA VAL A 663 -28.78 1.23 -12.54
C VAL A 663 -29.47 -0.12 -12.49
N ASN A 664 -28.72 -1.15 -12.12
CA ASN A 664 -29.24 -2.52 -12.03
C ASN A 664 -28.55 -3.24 -10.84
N ARG A 665 -29.35 -4.00 -10.08
CA ARG A 665 -28.88 -4.79 -8.94
C ARG A 665 -28.40 -6.20 -9.33
N ASN A 666 -28.93 -6.75 -10.39
CA ASN A 666 -28.56 -8.12 -10.83
C ASN A 666 -28.61 -8.22 -12.39
N PRO A 667 -27.45 -8.30 -13.06
CA PRO A 667 -26.11 -8.09 -12.52
C PRO A 667 -25.89 -6.66 -12.04
N VAL A 668 -25.00 -6.45 -11.09
CA VAL A 668 -24.69 -5.11 -10.56
C VAL A 668 -24.11 -4.23 -11.65
N LYS A 669 -24.81 -3.12 -11.96
CA LYS A 669 -24.39 -2.18 -12.99
C LYS A 669 -24.42 -0.74 -12.46
N TRP A 670 -23.28 -0.06 -12.56
CA TRP A 670 -23.08 1.31 -12.14
C TRP A 670 -22.96 2.25 -13.34
N GLN A 671 -23.57 3.42 -13.24
CA GLN A 671 -23.45 4.50 -14.18
C GLN A 671 -22.72 5.67 -13.52
N THR A 672 -21.66 6.18 -14.15
CA THR A 672 -21.00 7.40 -13.68
C THR A 672 -21.90 8.60 -13.92
N ILE A 673 -22.02 9.44 -12.91
CA ILE A 673 -22.80 10.69 -12.94
C ILE A 673 -21.87 11.86 -12.60
N VAL A 674 -22.28 13.05 -13.04
CA VAL A 674 -21.57 14.30 -12.77
C VAL A 674 -22.46 15.17 -11.88
N LEU A 675 -21.94 15.51 -10.71
CA LEU A 675 -22.62 16.43 -9.80
C LEU A 675 -22.56 17.84 -10.34
N ASN A 676 -23.64 18.58 -10.16
CA ASN A 676 -23.65 19.99 -10.46
C ASN A 676 -22.76 20.74 -9.47
N THR A 677 -21.80 21.49 -10.01
CA THR A 677 -20.94 22.35 -9.20
C THR A 677 -21.73 23.61 -8.83
N ALA A 678 -22.02 23.75 -7.55
CA ALA A 678 -22.69 24.93 -6.99
C ALA A 678 -22.10 25.21 -5.59
N THR A 679 -22.38 26.40 -5.07
CA THR A 679 -22.16 26.66 -3.66
C THR A 679 -23.17 25.85 -2.86
N PHE A 680 -22.71 24.97 -2.00
CA PHE A 680 -23.56 24.17 -1.14
C PHE A 680 -23.57 24.78 0.27
N THR A 681 -24.75 24.95 0.85
CA THR A 681 -24.87 25.12 2.31
C THR A 681 -24.38 23.85 2.97
N GLU A 682 -23.47 23.95 3.94
CA GLU A 682 -22.96 22.75 4.62
C GLU A 682 -24.11 22.03 5.32
N TYR A 683 -24.78 22.70 6.20
CA TYR A 683 -26.06 22.29 6.81
C TYR A 683 -26.70 23.46 7.55
N GLU A 684 -28.00 23.40 7.65
CA GLU A 684 -28.79 24.25 8.53
C GLU A 684 -29.65 23.31 9.39
N THR A 685 -29.40 23.30 10.69
CA THR A 685 -30.08 22.37 11.58
C THR A 685 -31.37 22.96 12.11
N LEU A 686 -32.42 22.15 12.11
CA LEU A 686 -33.61 22.36 12.89
C LEU A 686 -33.73 21.23 13.92
N ASN A 687 -33.73 21.57 15.19
CA ASN A 687 -33.73 20.58 16.31
C ASN A 687 -32.58 19.52 16.25
N GLY A 688 -31.41 19.91 15.74
CA GLY A 688 -30.25 19.02 15.62
C GLY A 688 -30.25 18.11 14.38
N HIS A 689 -31.25 18.17 13.53
CA HIS A 689 -31.36 17.43 12.28
C HIS A 689 -31.37 18.38 11.08
N ALA A 690 -30.94 17.90 9.93
CA ALA A 690 -30.93 18.70 8.71
C ALA A 690 -31.17 17.85 7.46
N PRO A 691 -31.73 18.43 6.38
CA PRO A 691 -31.78 17.78 5.09
C PRO A 691 -30.44 17.88 4.37
N PHE A 692 -30.16 16.90 3.51
CA PHE A 692 -29.04 16.91 2.60
C PHE A 692 -29.51 16.60 1.18
N SER A 693 -29.10 17.39 0.21
CA SER A 693 -29.48 17.17 -1.19
C SER A 693 -28.30 17.28 -2.14
N VAL A 694 -28.34 16.48 -3.20
CA VAL A 694 -27.42 16.56 -4.33
C VAL A 694 -28.19 16.59 -5.64
N THR A 695 -27.70 17.37 -6.57
CA THR A 695 -28.23 17.42 -7.94
C THR A 695 -27.15 16.97 -8.91
N PHE A 696 -27.50 16.13 -9.84
CA PHE A 696 -26.57 15.62 -10.84
C PHE A 696 -27.22 15.52 -12.22
N ASN A 697 -26.40 15.53 -13.24
CA ASN A 697 -26.80 15.36 -14.59
C ASN A 697 -26.73 13.91 -15.03
N LEU A 698 -27.76 13.43 -15.70
CA LEU A 698 -27.69 12.20 -16.47
C LEU A 698 -27.07 12.46 -17.85
N PRO A 699 -26.62 11.39 -18.55
CA PRO A 699 -26.17 11.53 -19.93
C PRO A 699 -27.19 12.26 -20.80
N SER A 700 -26.70 13.05 -21.75
CA SER A 700 -27.55 13.79 -22.67
C SER A 700 -28.54 12.87 -23.40
N ILE A 701 -29.76 13.36 -23.60
CA ILE A 701 -30.81 12.67 -24.34
C ILE A 701 -30.66 13.04 -25.82
N ASN A 702 -30.76 12.06 -26.70
CA ASN A 702 -30.85 12.32 -28.11
C ASN A 702 -32.23 12.88 -28.41
N ILE A 703 -32.27 14.03 -29.06
CA ILE A 703 -33.51 14.71 -29.49
C ILE A 703 -33.55 14.82 -31.02
N GLN A 704 -34.74 14.95 -31.54
CA GLN A 704 -34.92 15.18 -32.95
C GLN A 704 -34.42 16.58 -33.34
N THR A 705 -33.65 16.63 -34.40
CA THR A 705 -33.21 17.86 -35.07
C THR A 705 -33.81 17.89 -36.47
N GLN A 706 -34.08 19.08 -37.01
CA GLN A 706 -34.52 19.21 -38.40
C GLN A 706 -33.43 18.80 -39.38
#